data_dfbc4f8ebfc40b447550eb57823f279e
#
_entry.id   dfbc4f8ebfc40b447550eb57823f279e
#
_cell.length_a   1.000
_cell.length_b   1.000
_cell.length_c   1.000
_cell.angle_alpha   90.00
_cell.angle_beta   90.00
_cell.angle_gamma   90.00
#
_symmetry.space_group_name_H-M   'P 1'
#
loop_
_entity.id
_entity.type
_entity.pdbx_description
1 polymer ?
#
loop_
_entity_poly.entity_id
_entity_poly.type
_entity_poly.pdbx_seq_one_letter_code
_entity_poly.pdbx_strand_id
1 'polypeptide(L)'
;SRTRPISAAQANSRAAMAAATRATDMAFLHYRDGAFLIQRKKQAGGLTPLYDMALSFAASADDPISGGRHKVLGCAHTFVPPQTSTIASHLPKAVGAAHSLGLARRLQLDDAVLPHDSIILCSFGDASANHSTSQGAFNAACWAAYQHLPMPIVFLCEDNGIGISVRTPGGWIKANFAHRPALKYIACDGADLNDALRGCHEAVAYARARRRPVFLHMQTVRLMGHAGADVELSYAPIAKIEAAEAQDPLLHSARILHEQAGMSGAEIVARYEDMRARVDRVALDALAKPRLVTAQEVMASILPEEGTKPSPRLPDTAARDALFAKDARNLAKPVTLAKSINFALADIMLQYSNVAVFGEDVARKGGVYGVTQGLQEKFGAARVFDTLLDEQTILGLAIGMGHNGFVPIPEIQFLAYLHNAEDQIRGEAATLSFFSNRQYRNPMVVRIAGLPYQKGFGGHFHNDNSIAVLTDIPGIIVACPSGAADAPAMLRECVRLAHEDGRVVIFLEPIALYHTTDLHGADDGAWSAEYTAPTEAHEIGFGALGQFGNGTELAIITYGNGYYLSRQATPELEALGIKLRIIDLRWLHPLNADAIVAAVADCSNILIVDESRRSGSLSEKLMTILTEAGRGSAVSRITAEDCFIPLGPAAELVLPSKQSIVEAAKAAVA
;
A
#
# COMPACT_ATOMS: atom_id res chain seq x y z
N SER A 1 -8.08 -28.21 -17.97
CA SER A 1 -8.00 -28.44 -16.53
C SER A 1 -9.39 -28.31 -15.94
N ARG A 2 -9.90 -29.33 -15.28
CA ARG A 2 -11.19 -29.30 -14.59
C ARG A 2 -11.01 -28.51 -13.30
N THR A 3 -11.14 -27.19 -13.36
CA THR A 3 -11.36 -26.37 -12.17
C THR A 3 -12.77 -26.69 -11.68
N ARG A 4 -12.88 -27.59 -10.70
CA ARG A 4 -14.14 -27.84 -10.02
C ARG A 4 -14.54 -26.57 -9.27
N PRO A 5 -15.84 -26.24 -9.19
CA PRO A 5 -16.31 -25.03 -8.57
C PRO A 5 -15.82 -24.93 -7.12
N ILE A 6 -15.41 -23.75 -6.75
CA ILE A 6 -15.03 -23.35 -5.40
C ILE A 6 -16.14 -23.78 -4.46
N SER A 7 -15.79 -24.54 -3.44
CA SER A 7 -16.64 -25.31 -2.56
C SER A 7 -18.01 -24.70 -2.20
N ALA A 8 -19.08 -25.44 -2.42
CA ALA A 8 -20.43 -25.16 -1.96
C ALA A 8 -20.51 -25.05 -0.40
N ALA A 9 -19.53 -25.58 0.29
CA ALA A 9 -19.46 -25.73 1.74
C ALA A 9 -19.60 -24.47 2.58
N GLN A 10 -19.38 -23.31 2.01
CA GLN A 10 -19.50 -22.04 2.71
C GLN A 10 -20.57 -21.15 2.07
N ALA A 11 -21.43 -21.73 1.23
CA ALA A 11 -22.42 -20.95 0.48
C ALA A 11 -23.45 -20.28 1.39
N ASN A 12 -23.94 -20.98 2.42
CA ASN A 12 -24.96 -20.45 3.34
C ASN A 12 -24.43 -19.30 4.19
N SER A 13 -23.25 -19.46 4.79
CA SER A 13 -22.61 -18.43 5.62
C SER A 13 -22.42 -17.12 4.86
N ARG A 14 -21.95 -17.22 3.63
CA ARG A 14 -21.63 -16.07 2.77
C ARG A 14 -22.86 -15.41 2.19
N ALA A 15 -23.82 -16.19 1.74
CA ALA A 15 -25.08 -15.66 1.27
C ALA A 15 -25.85 -14.94 2.41
N ALA A 16 -25.83 -15.51 3.64
CA ALA A 16 -26.39 -14.90 4.83
C ALA A 16 -25.74 -13.56 5.18
N MET A 17 -24.38 -13.49 5.13
CA MET A 17 -23.66 -12.24 5.42
C MET A 17 -23.96 -11.18 4.35
N ALA A 18 -23.98 -11.56 3.06
CA ALA A 18 -24.35 -10.62 2.00
C ALA A 18 -25.79 -10.11 2.17
N ALA A 19 -26.73 -10.98 2.56
CA ALA A 19 -28.11 -10.60 2.82
C ALA A 19 -28.27 -9.65 4.01
N ALA A 20 -27.44 -9.79 5.04
CA ALA A 20 -27.44 -8.94 6.22
C ALA A 20 -26.78 -7.57 6.01
N THR A 21 -25.92 -7.41 4.99
CA THR A 21 -25.17 -6.19 4.70
C THR A 21 -25.81 -5.40 3.55
N ARG A 22 -25.53 -4.10 3.48
CA ARG A 22 -25.97 -3.21 2.38
C ARG A 22 -24.94 -3.20 1.25
N ALA A 23 -25.36 -2.87 0.04
CA ALA A 23 -24.45 -2.69 -1.08
C ALA A 23 -23.40 -1.58 -0.84
N THR A 24 -23.69 -0.63 0.03
CA THR A 24 -22.81 0.47 0.43
C THR A 24 -21.85 0.12 1.59
N ASP A 25 -21.95 -1.07 2.17
CA ASP A 25 -20.99 -1.55 3.15
C ASP A 25 -19.78 -2.16 2.42
N MET A 26 -18.60 -1.58 2.61
CA MET A 26 -17.40 -2.10 1.93
C MET A 26 -17.01 -3.47 2.49
N ALA A 27 -16.65 -4.40 1.59
CA ALA A 27 -16.32 -5.76 1.96
C ALA A 27 -14.97 -6.20 1.41
N PHE A 28 -14.10 -6.62 2.31
CA PHE A 28 -12.81 -7.24 2.01
C PHE A 28 -12.96 -8.75 2.14
N LEU A 29 -12.96 -9.44 1.01
CA LEU A 29 -13.39 -10.82 0.93
C LEU A 29 -12.21 -11.81 0.95
N HIS A 30 -12.44 -12.97 1.56
CA HIS A 30 -11.60 -14.12 1.35
C HIS A 30 -11.76 -14.68 -0.08
N TYR A 31 -10.74 -15.31 -0.64
CA TYR A 31 -10.74 -15.82 -2.03
C TYR A 31 -11.84 -16.87 -2.34
N ARG A 32 -12.48 -17.45 -1.31
CA ARG A 32 -13.61 -18.39 -1.47
C ARG A 32 -14.99 -17.73 -1.43
N ASP A 33 -15.10 -16.42 -1.24
CA ASP A 33 -16.37 -15.72 -0.98
C ASP A 33 -17.22 -15.45 -2.23
N GLY A 34 -17.13 -16.33 -3.24
CA GLY A 34 -17.93 -16.18 -4.46
C GLY A 34 -19.43 -16.08 -4.22
N ALA A 35 -19.97 -16.84 -3.27
CA ALA A 35 -21.39 -16.79 -2.93
C ALA A 35 -21.80 -15.43 -2.31
N PHE A 36 -20.93 -14.80 -1.51
CA PHE A 36 -21.15 -13.45 -1.02
C PHE A 36 -21.26 -12.46 -2.19
N LEU A 37 -20.29 -12.47 -3.10
CA LEU A 37 -20.26 -11.55 -4.23
C LEU A 37 -21.46 -11.73 -5.15
N ILE A 38 -21.86 -12.99 -5.43
CA ILE A 38 -23.06 -13.29 -6.23
C ILE A 38 -24.30 -12.70 -5.55
N GLN A 39 -24.51 -12.97 -4.27
CA GLN A 39 -25.66 -12.47 -3.54
C GLN A 39 -25.67 -10.94 -3.45
N ARG A 40 -24.52 -10.31 -3.17
CA ARG A 40 -24.38 -8.85 -3.11
C ARG A 40 -24.72 -8.17 -4.45
N LYS A 41 -24.18 -8.69 -5.56
CA LYS A 41 -24.47 -8.20 -6.92
C LYS A 41 -25.94 -8.38 -7.28
N LYS A 42 -26.53 -9.52 -6.89
CA LYS A 42 -27.96 -9.79 -7.11
C LYS A 42 -28.85 -8.80 -6.37
N GLN A 43 -28.53 -8.43 -5.14
CA GLN A 43 -29.26 -7.43 -4.35
C GLN A 43 -29.15 -6.02 -4.93
N ALA A 44 -27.98 -5.66 -5.45
CA ALA A 44 -27.77 -4.36 -6.11
C ALA A 44 -28.56 -4.21 -7.41
N GLY A 45 -28.88 -5.32 -8.10
CA GLY A 45 -29.59 -5.32 -9.39
C GLY A 45 -28.71 -4.85 -10.55
N GLY A 46 -29.19 -5.08 -11.79
CA GLY A 46 -28.52 -4.60 -13.00
C GLY A 46 -27.16 -5.24 -13.32
N LEU A 47 -26.73 -6.26 -12.58
CA LEU A 47 -25.46 -6.95 -12.71
C LEU A 47 -25.64 -8.41 -13.11
N THR A 48 -24.61 -9.00 -13.70
CA THR A 48 -24.58 -10.38 -14.20
C THR A 48 -23.63 -11.28 -13.40
N PRO A 49 -23.91 -11.53 -12.09
CA PRO A 49 -22.91 -12.07 -11.17
C PRO A 49 -22.32 -13.41 -11.56
N LEU A 50 -23.11 -14.33 -12.15
CA LEU A 50 -22.59 -15.64 -12.61
C LEU A 50 -21.70 -15.48 -13.84
N TYR A 51 -22.09 -14.61 -14.76
CA TYR A 51 -21.35 -14.36 -15.99
C TYR A 51 -20.03 -13.64 -15.70
N ASP A 52 -20.07 -12.58 -14.87
CA ASP A 52 -18.88 -11.84 -14.43
C ASP A 52 -17.86 -12.78 -13.76
N MET A 53 -18.35 -13.69 -12.91
CA MET A 53 -17.48 -14.67 -12.26
C MET A 53 -16.90 -15.68 -13.29
N ALA A 54 -17.68 -16.11 -14.26
CA ALA A 54 -17.21 -17.00 -15.32
C ALA A 54 -16.16 -16.32 -16.22
N LEU A 55 -16.33 -15.04 -16.56
CA LEU A 55 -15.35 -14.23 -17.28
C LEU A 55 -14.02 -14.14 -16.52
N SER A 56 -14.06 -13.91 -15.20
CA SER A 56 -12.88 -13.89 -14.35
C SER A 56 -12.15 -15.25 -14.34
N PHE A 57 -12.88 -16.36 -14.23
CA PHE A 57 -12.31 -17.72 -14.32
C PHE A 57 -11.74 -18.05 -15.71
N ALA A 58 -12.34 -17.50 -16.77
CA ALA A 58 -11.87 -17.69 -18.15
C ALA A 58 -10.67 -16.79 -18.49
N ALA A 59 -10.26 -15.90 -17.60
CA ALA A 59 -9.28 -14.84 -17.84
C ALA A 59 -9.65 -14.02 -19.10
N SER A 60 -10.94 -13.69 -19.24
CA SER A 60 -11.43 -12.90 -20.36
C SER A 60 -11.09 -11.42 -20.20
N ALA A 61 -10.73 -10.76 -21.31
CA ALA A 61 -10.56 -9.31 -21.34
C ALA A 61 -11.88 -8.56 -21.00
N ASP A 62 -13.03 -9.22 -21.16
CA ASP A 62 -14.34 -8.70 -20.79
C ASP A 62 -14.65 -8.85 -19.28
N ASP A 63 -13.73 -9.43 -18.46
CA ASP A 63 -13.93 -9.52 -17.02
C ASP A 63 -14.09 -8.12 -16.43
N PRO A 64 -15.26 -7.79 -15.82
CA PRO A 64 -15.56 -6.42 -15.40
C PRO A 64 -14.67 -5.92 -14.26
N ILE A 65 -13.94 -6.79 -13.56
CA ILE A 65 -13.06 -6.35 -12.45
C ILE A 65 -11.59 -6.33 -12.86
N SER A 66 -11.02 -7.42 -13.39
CA SER A 66 -9.58 -7.50 -13.67
C SER A 66 -9.24 -7.29 -15.16
N GLY A 67 -10.23 -7.29 -16.06
CA GLY A 67 -9.96 -7.24 -17.49
C GLY A 67 -9.07 -8.40 -17.96
N GLY A 68 -9.23 -9.58 -17.38
CA GLY A 68 -8.50 -10.79 -17.76
C GLY A 68 -7.12 -10.96 -17.11
N ARG A 69 -6.71 -10.07 -16.19
CA ARG A 69 -5.36 -10.13 -15.60
C ARG A 69 -5.23 -11.13 -14.47
N HIS A 70 -6.29 -11.35 -13.72
CA HIS A 70 -6.27 -12.32 -12.63
C HIS A 70 -7.69 -12.74 -12.25
N LYS A 71 -7.84 -13.97 -11.72
CA LYS A 71 -9.08 -14.41 -11.09
C LYS A 71 -9.17 -13.79 -9.70
N VAL A 72 -9.97 -12.74 -9.56
CA VAL A 72 -10.25 -12.05 -8.28
C VAL A 72 -11.75 -11.93 -8.04
N LEU A 73 -12.12 -11.76 -6.77
CA LEU A 73 -13.47 -11.41 -6.38
C LEU A 73 -13.51 -9.91 -6.11
N GLY A 74 -14.28 -9.17 -6.91
CA GLY A 74 -14.37 -7.72 -6.74
C GLY A 74 -15.54 -7.12 -7.53
N CYS A 75 -15.95 -5.91 -7.11
CA CYS A 75 -16.97 -5.13 -7.80
C CYS A 75 -16.96 -3.69 -7.28
N ALA A 76 -16.60 -2.74 -8.12
CA ALA A 76 -16.58 -1.33 -7.73
C ALA A 76 -17.98 -0.81 -7.36
N HIS A 77 -19.00 -1.19 -8.11
CA HIS A 77 -20.39 -0.79 -7.88
C HIS A 77 -20.95 -1.19 -6.50
N THR A 78 -20.43 -2.26 -5.89
CA THR A 78 -20.88 -2.76 -4.59
C THR A 78 -19.81 -2.67 -3.50
N PHE A 79 -18.81 -1.84 -3.69
CA PHE A 79 -17.70 -1.59 -2.74
C PHE A 79 -16.99 -2.87 -2.28
N VAL A 80 -16.65 -3.74 -3.22
CA VAL A 80 -15.85 -4.94 -2.98
C VAL A 80 -14.51 -4.80 -3.71
N PRO A 81 -13.45 -4.29 -3.04
CA PRO A 81 -12.11 -4.26 -3.61
C PRO A 81 -11.61 -5.68 -3.88
N PRO A 82 -10.90 -5.91 -5.00
CA PRO A 82 -10.31 -7.21 -5.27
C PRO A 82 -9.29 -7.58 -4.21
N GLN A 83 -9.27 -8.88 -3.86
CA GLN A 83 -8.39 -9.45 -2.87
C GLN A 83 -7.31 -10.28 -3.54
N THR A 84 -6.07 -10.11 -3.07
CA THR A 84 -4.94 -10.93 -3.47
C THR A 84 -4.96 -12.31 -2.80
N SER A 85 -4.04 -13.19 -3.18
CA SER A 85 -3.92 -14.52 -2.57
C SER A 85 -3.04 -14.54 -1.32
N THR A 86 -2.41 -13.43 -0.95
CA THR A 86 -1.61 -13.35 0.28
C THR A 86 -2.53 -13.44 1.48
N ILE A 87 -2.30 -14.47 2.31
CA ILE A 87 -3.14 -14.74 3.48
C ILE A 87 -3.11 -13.57 4.45
N ALA A 88 -4.29 -13.13 4.87
CA ALA A 88 -4.50 -12.12 5.92
C ALA A 88 -4.07 -10.67 5.56
N SER A 89 -3.42 -10.43 4.43
CA SER A 89 -2.92 -9.09 4.05
C SER A 89 -4.03 -8.01 3.98
N HIS A 90 -5.28 -8.42 3.76
CA HIS A 90 -6.44 -7.53 3.66
C HIS A 90 -7.02 -7.08 5.01
N LEU A 91 -6.63 -7.70 6.13
CA LEU A 91 -7.22 -7.33 7.42
C LEU A 91 -6.81 -5.91 7.88
N PRO A 92 -5.53 -5.49 7.77
CA PRO A 92 -5.16 -4.12 8.14
C PRO A 92 -5.88 -3.05 7.32
N LYS A 93 -6.05 -3.24 6.00
CA LYS A 93 -6.78 -2.28 5.18
C LYS A 93 -8.27 -2.22 5.50
N ALA A 94 -8.87 -3.34 5.92
CA ALA A 94 -10.26 -3.33 6.40
C ALA A 94 -10.40 -2.49 7.69
N VAL A 95 -9.42 -2.56 8.60
CA VAL A 95 -9.37 -1.71 9.79
C VAL A 95 -9.21 -0.24 9.40
N GLY A 96 -8.35 0.06 8.44
CA GLY A 96 -8.17 1.42 7.90
C GLY A 96 -9.45 2.01 7.32
N ALA A 97 -10.18 1.22 6.52
CA ALA A 97 -11.48 1.63 5.99
C ALA A 97 -12.50 1.88 7.10
N ALA A 98 -12.53 1.04 8.14
CA ALA A 98 -13.43 1.23 9.29
C ALA A 98 -13.09 2.49 10.10
N HIS A 99 -11.80 2.73 10.32
CA HIS A 99 -11.32 3.93 11.02
C HIS A 99 -11.66 5.22 10.24
N SER A 100 -11.50 5.18 8.93
CA SER A 100 -11.76 6.32 8.04
C SER A 100 -13.21 6.82 8.09
N LEU A 101 -14.20 5.94 8.34
CA LEU A 101 -15.60 6.33 8.48
C LEU A 101 -15.81 7.33 9.64
N GLY A 102 -15.15 7.09 10.76
CA GLY A 102 -15.19 8.00 11.91
C GLY A 102 -14.51 9.34 11.62
N LEU A 103 -13.35 9.30 10.96
CA LEU A 103 -12.58 10.48 10.57
C LEU A 103 -13.32 11.31 9.53
N ALA A 104 -13.83 10.70 8.45
CA ALA A 104 -14.58 11.39 7.40
C ALA A 104 -15.79 12.16 7.97
N ARG A 105 -16.54 11.51 8.87
CA ARG A 105 -17.65 12.18 9.57
C ARG A 105 -17.19 13.36 10.43
N ARG A 106 -16.10 13.20 11.19
CA ARG A 106 -15.57 14.25 12.07
C ARG A 106 -15.05 15.45 11.29
N LEU A 107 -14.41 15.17 10.13
CA LEU A 107 -13.83 16.18 9.25
C LEU A 107 -14.87 16.76 8.27
N GLN A 108 -16.06 16.19 8.21
CA GLN A 108 -17.11 16.55 7.23
C GLN A 108 -16.56 16.53 5.78
N LEU A 109 -15.86 15.43 5.45
CA LEU A 109 -15.23 15.30 4.13
C LEU A 109 -16.28 15.14 3.04
N ASP A 110 -16.28 16.05 2.07
CA ASP A 110 -17.15 15.99 0.89
C ASP A 110 -16.76 14.86 -0.07
N ASP A 111 -15.47 14.51 -0.11
CA ASP A 111 -14.89 13.46 -0.96
C ASP A 111 -15.03 12.05 -0.35
N ALA A 112 -15.73 11.88 0.78
CA ALA A 112 -15.93 10.58 1.39
C ALA A 112 -16.74 9.65 0.47
N VAL A 113 -16.16 8.48 0.15
CA VAL A 113 -16.76 7.51 -0.79
C VAL A 113 -17.88 6.72 -0.14
N LEU A 114 -17.73 6.41 1.15
CA LEU A 114 -18.68 5.58 1.88
C LEU A 114 -19.67 6.43 2.69
N PRO A 115 -20.97 6.06 2.69
CA PRO A 115 -21.93 6.67 3.61
C PRO A 115 -21.48 6.57 5.07
N HIS A 116 -21.77 7.60 5.86
CA HIS A 116 -21.32 7.67 7.27
C HIS A 116 -21.85 6.55 8.16
N ASP A 117 -22.98 5.94 7.82
CA ASP A 117 -23.57 4.82 8.56
C ASP A 117 -23.13 3.44 8.05
N SER A 118 -22.26 3.39 7.04
CA SER A 118 -21.66 2.15 6.54
C SER A 118 -20.89 1.40 7.63
N ILE A 119 -20.75 0.11 7.42
CA ILE A 119 -19.85 -0.77 8.17
C ILE A 119 -18.86 -1.39 7.21
N ILE A 120 -17.78 -1.94 7.74
CA ILE A 120 -16.81 -2.71 6.99
C ILE A 120 -16.96 -4.19 7.33
N LEU A 121 -16.95 -5.02 6.31
CA LEU A 121 -16.87 -6.47 6.45
C LEU A 121 -15.46 -6.93 6.07
N CYS A 122 -14.87 -7.81 6.87
CA CYS A 122 -13.62 -8.50 6.56
C CYS A 122 -13.77 -9.99 6.82
N SER A 123 -13.72 -10.83 5.79
CA SER A 123 -13.85 -12.28 5.91
C SER A 123 -12.51 -12.98 5.77
N PHE A 124 -12.31 -14.05 6.54
CA PHE A 124 -11.08 -14.84 6.56
C PHE A 124 -11.34 -16.23 7.18
N GLY A 125 -10.41 -17.17 7.00
CA GLY A 125 -10.50 -18.50 7.61
C GLY A 125 -9.85 -18.56 8.99
N ASP A 126 -10.14 -19.62 9.73
CA ASP A 126 -9.60 -19.93 11.06
C ASP A 126 -8.06 -19.97 11.08
N ALA A 127 -7.43 -20.55 10.08
CA ALA A 127 -5.97 -20.57 9.98
C ALA A 127 -5.41 -19.15 9.78
N SER A 128 -6.07 -18.30 9.00
CA SER A 128 -5.65 -16.91 8.78
C SER A 128 -5.71 -16.07 10.05
N ALA A 129 -6.59 -16.41 11.00
CA ALA A 129 -6.67 -15.73 12.30
C ALA A 129 -5.36 -15.78 13.11
N ASN A 130 -4.50 -16.77 12.84
CA ASN A 130 -3.21 -16.91 13.53
C ASN A 130 -2.07 -16.12 12.88
N HIS A 131 -2.30 -15.56 11.68
CA HIS A 131 -1.26 -14.82 10.98
C HIS A 131 -0.91 -13.52 11.73
N SER A 132 0.38 -13.14 11.76
CA SER A 132 0.85 -11.93 12.44
C SER A 132 0.12 -10.67 11.97
N THR A 133 -0.06 -10.52 10.67
CA THR A 133 -0.81 -9.40 10.05
C THR A 133 -2.27 -9.35 10.53
N SER A 134 -2.93 -10.50 10.71
CA SER A 134 -4.28 -10.55 11.30
C SER A 134 -4.27 -10.09 12.76
N GLN A 135 -3.28 -10.55 13.54
CA GLN A 135 -3.17 -10.18 14.95
C GLN A 135 -2.91 -8.68 15.12
N GLY A 136 -2.07 -8.07 14.26
CA GLY A 136 -1.89 -6.62 14.19
C GLY A 136 -3.20 -5.88 13.90
N ALA A 137 -3.95 -6.32 12.90
CA ALA A 137 -5.25 -5.74 12.55
C ALA A 137 -6.28 -5.84 13.70
N PHE A 138 -6.39 -7.00 14.35
CA PHE A 138 -7.27 -7.15 15.52
C PHE A 138 -6.83 -6.26 16.67
N ASN A 139 -5.52 -6.14 16.92
CA ASN A 139 -4.98 -5.25 17.94
C ASN A 139 -5.35 -3.80 17.64
N ALA A 140 -5.15 -3.33 16.41
CA ALA A 140 -5.45 -1.96 16.01
C ALA A 140 -6.95 -1.64 16.16
N ALA A 141 -7.83 -2.55 15.71
CA ALA A 141 -9.27 -2.38 15.85
C ALA A 141 -9.71 -2.34 17.33
N CYS A 142 -9.21 -3.26 18.15
CA CYS A 142 -9.52 -3.32 19.57
C CYS A 142 -8.95 -2.11 20.34
N TRP A 143 -7.72 -1.70 20.02
CA TRP A 143 -7.06 -0.54 20.61
C TRP A 143 -7.83 0.75 20.35
N ALA A 144 -8.22 0.99 19.09
CA ALA A 144 -9.04 2.15 18.73
C ALA A 144 -10.41 2.13 19.45
N ALA A 145 -11.08 0.97 19.45
CA ALA A 145 -12.36 0.80 20.13
C ALA A 145 -12.25 0.95 21.66
N TYR A 146 -11.15 0.50 22.26
CA TYR A 146 -10.90 0.68 23.70
C TYR A 146 -10.77 2.16 24.07
N GLN A 147 -10.19 2.97 23.18
CA GLN A 147 -10.11 4.44 23.29
C GLN A 147 -11.41 5.15 22.87
N HIS A 148 -12.51 4.42 22.70
CA HIS A 148 -13.80 4.97 22.28
C HIS A 148 -13.84 5.57 20.85
N LEU A 149 -12.84 5.29 20.02
CA LEU A 149 -12.88 5.67 18.62
C LEU A 149 -13.86 4.77 17.84
N PRO A 150 -14.63 5.32 16.88
CA PRO A 150 -15.52 4.51 16.05
C PRO A 150 -14.73 3.48 15.23
N MET A 151 -15.16 2.21 15.32
CA MET A 151 -14.53 1.11 14.60
C MET A 151 -15.63 0.11 14.14
N PRO A 152 -16.48 0.49 13.17
CA PRO A 152 -17.62 -0.31 12.74
C PRO A 152 -17.19 -1.41 11.76
N ILE A 153 -16.53 -2.44 12.26
CA ILE A 153 -16.06 -3.58 11.48
C ILE A 153 -16.63 -4.90 11.98
N VAL A 154 -16.98 -5.77 11.05
CA VAL A 154 -17.32 -7.17 11.31
C VAL A 154 -16.19 -8.03 10.76
N PHE A 155 -15.46 -8.68 11.64
CA PHE A 155 -14.50 -9.73 11.32
C PHE A 155 -15.23 -11.06 11.24
N LEU A 156 -15.45 -11.57 10.03
CA LEU A 156 -16.09 -12.87 9.79
C LEU A 156 -15.02 -13.97 9.71
N CYS A 157 -14.90 -14.74 10.77
CA CYS A 157 -14.04 -15.91 10.81
C CYS A 157 -14.83 -17.16 10.42
N GLU A 158 -14.53 -17.73 9.27
CA GLU A 158 -15.08 -18.99 8.79
C GLU A 158 -14.20 -20.15 9.27
N ASP A 159 -14.60 -20.75 10.39
CA ASP A 159 -13.86 -21.84 11.04
C ASP A 159 -14.33 -23.19 10.50
N ASN A 160 -13.51 -23.78 9.64
CA ASN A 160 -13.70 -25.13 9.12
C ASN A 160 -12.74 -26.16 9.76
N GLY A 161 -11.97 -25.75 10.77
CA GLY A 161 -11.05 -26.59 11.54
C GLY A 161 -9.80 -27.05 10.80
N ILE A 162 -9.47 -26.45 9.61
CA ILE A 162 -8.30 -26.88 8.84
C ILE A 162 -7.73 -25.75 7.98
N GLY A 163 -6.43 -25.46 8.12
CA GLY A 163 -5.67 -24.58 7.26
C GLY A 163 -4.82 -25.37 6.29
N ILE A 164 -5.13 -25.30 4.98
CA ILE A 164 -4.53 -26.13 3.93
C ILE A 164 -4.72 -27.62 4.29
N SER A 165 -3.76 -28.27 4.94
CA SER A 165 -3.80 -29.66 5.41
C SER A 165 -3.62 -29.80 6.94
N VAL A 166 -3.33 -28.69 7.64
CA VAL A 166 -3.06 -28.68 9.08
C VAL A 166 -4.32 -28.32 9.86
N ARG A 167 -4.66 -29.10 10.86
CA ARG A 167 -5.86 -28.88 11.66
C ARG A 167 -5.70 -27.71 12.62
N THR A 168 -6.73 -26.88 12.68
CA THR A 168 -6.91 -25.92 13.78
C THR A 168 -7.41 -26.68 15.01
N PRO A 169 -6.75 -26.52 16.18
CA PRO A 169 -7.21 -27.19 17.39
C PRO A 169 -8.64 -26.80 17.77
N GLY A 170 -9.44 -27.78 18.21
CA GLY A 170 -10.83 -27.53 18.64
C GLY A 170 -10.93 -26.48 19.74
N GLY A 171 -11.81 -25.50 19.54
CA GLY A 171 -12.03 -24.40 20.49
C GLY A 171 -11.00 -23.28 20.45
N TRP A 172 -9.95 -23.39 19.61
CA TRP A 172 -8.87 -22.39 19.50
C TRP A 172 -9.37 -20.97 19.22
N ILE A 173 -10.23 -20.81 18.23
CA ILE A 173 -10.78 -19.49 17.86
C ILE A 173 -11.58 -18.87 19.01
N LYS A 174 -12.47 -19.64 19.64
CA LYS A 174 -13.25 -19.16 20.80
C LYS A 174 -12.33 -18.74 21.95
N ALA A 175 -11.32 -19.55 22.30
CA ALA A 175 -10.37 -19.25 23.37
C ALA A 175 -9.61 -17.94 23.15
N ASN A 176 -9.25 -17.63 21.91
CA ASN A 176 -8.49 -16.42 21.56
C ASN A 176 -9.34 -15.15 21.45
N PHE A 177 -10.63 -15.26 21.09
CA PHE A 177 -11.41 -14.07 20.71
C PHE A 177 -12.61 -13.80 21.62
N ALA A 178 -13.14 -14.79 22.35
CA ALA A 178 -14.36 -14.60 23.13
C ALA A 178 -14.24 -13.55 24.26
N HIS A 179 -13.03 -13.33 24.76
CA HIS A 179 -12.75 -12.41 25.88
C HIS A 179 -11.79 -11.29 25.52
N ARG A 180 -11.57 -11.06 24.23
CA ARG A 180 -10.67 -10.00 23.80
C ARG A 180 -11.25 -8.62 24.11
N PRO A 181 -10.47 -7.69 24.72
CA PRO A 181 -10.95 -6.38 25.10
C PRO A 181 -11.55 -5.60 23.92
N ALA A 182 -12.67 -4.92 24.17
CA ALA A 182 -13.37 -4.06 23.22
C ALA A 182 -13.87 -4.75 21.92
N LEU A 183 -13.86 -6.08 21.86
CA LEU A 183 -14.34 -6.89 20.75
C LEU A 183 -15.62 -7.64 21.15
N LYS A 184 -16.71 -7.42 20.43
CA LYS A 184 -17.94 -8.20 20.60
C LYS A 184 -17.79 -9.55 19.91
N TYR A 185 -17.85 -10.64 20.65
CA TYR A 185 -17.82 -11.99 20.09
C TYR A 185 -19.24 -12.53 19.90
N ILE A 186 -19.51 -13.09 18.73
CA ILE A 186 -20.76 -13.77 18.36
C ILE A 186 -20.39 -15.09 17.70
N ALA A 187 -21.05 -16.18 18.06
CA ALA A 187 -20.87 -17.48 17.42
C ALA A 187 -22.16 -17.98 16.79
N CYS A 188 -22.04 -18.66 15.64
CA CYS A 188 -23.17 -19.30 14.97
C CYS A 188 -22.69 -20.50 14.13
N ASP A 189 -23.66 -21.36 13.76
CA ASP A 189 -23.46 -22.47 12.82
C ASP A 189 -23.66 -21.98 11.40
N GLY A 190 -22.58 -21.99 10.60
CA GLY A 190 -22.63 -21.58 9.19
C GLY A 190 -23.21 -22.64 8.24
N ALA A 191 -23.40 -23.87 8.69
CA ALA A 191 -24.12 -24.87 7.92
C ALA A 191 -25.63 -24.69 7.99
N ASP A 192 -26.16 -24.22 9.13
CA ASP A 192 -27.57 -23.86 9.29
C ASP A 192 -27.82 -22.42 8.79
N LEU A 193 -28.60 -22.28 7.71
CA LEU A 193 -28.89 -20.98 7.11
C LEU A 193 -29.64 -20.03 8.09
N ASN A 194 -30.52 -20.55 8.93
CA ASN A 194 -31.29 -19.73 9.88
C ASN A 194 -30.37 -19.17 10.99
N ASP A 195 -29.46 -20.01 11.53
CA ASP A 195 -28.49 -19.57 12.54
C ASP A 195 -27.44 -18.65 11.97
N ALA A 196 -26.97 -18.93 10.76
CA ALA A 196 -26.08 -18.04 10.02
C ALA A 196 -26.70 -16.65 9.80
N LEU A 197 -27.97 -16.57 9.35
CA LEU A 197 -28.70 -15.31 9.18
C LEU A 197 -28.84 -14.56 10.51
N ARG A 198 -29.21 -15.25 11.59
CA ARG A 198 -29.31 -14.67 12.94
C ARG A 198 -27.99 -14.04 13.36
N GLY A 199 -26.89 -14.81 13.27
CA GLY A 199 -25.55 -14.34 13.66
C GLY A 199 -25.08 -13.16 12.82
N CYS A 200 -25.30 -13.19 11.50
CA CYS A 200 -24.96 -12.11 10.59
C CYS A 200 -25.75 -10.82 10.90
N HIS A 201 -27.07 -10.93 11.08
CA HIS A 201 -27.89 -9.75 11.41
C HIS A 201 -27.52 -9.16 12.77
N GLU A 202 -27.25 -9.98 13.80
CA GLU A 202 -26.81 -9.51 15.11
C GLU A 202 -25.47 -8.78 15.00
N ALA A 203 -24.48 -9.34 14.26
CA ALA A 203 -23.17 -8.75 14.08
C ALA A 203 -23.24 -7.40 13.35
N VAL A 204 -23.96 -7.35 12.24
CA VAL A 204 -24.15 -6.14 11.42
C VAL A 204 -24.89 -5.06 12.21
N ALA A 205 -25.98 -5.41 12.89
CA ALA A 205 -26.75 -4.47 13.71
C ALA A 205 -25.89 -3.89 14.84
N TYR A 206 -25.13 -4.71 15.54
CA TYR A 206 -24.24 -4.26 16.60
C TYR A 206 -23.14 -3.32 16.07
N ALA A 207 -22.41 -3.72 15.01
CA ALA A 207 -21.35 -2.91 14.43
C ALA A 207 -21.87 -1.56 13.94
N ARG A 208 -23.05 -1.53 13.30
CA ARG A 208 -23.68 -0.31 12.79
C ARG A 208 -24.17 0.61 13.91
N ALA A 209 -24.89 0.07 14.88
CA ALA A 209 -25.50 0.87 15.94
C ALA A 209 -24.48 1.34 16.98
N ARG A 210 -23.52 0.49 17.35
CA ARG A 210 -22.53 0.76 18.40
C ARG A 210 -21.23 1.33 17.88
N ARG A 211 -20.99 1.27 16.57
CA ARG A 211 -19.72 1.68 15.94
C ARG A 211 -18.52 1.00 16.59
N ARG A 212 -18.64 -0.30 16.89
CA ARG A 212 -17.66 -1.14 17.59
C ARG A 212 -17.33 -2.38 16.79
N PRO A 213 -16.11 -2.95 16.92
CA PRO A 213 -15.75 -4.17 16.22
C PRO A 213 -16.49 -5.39 16.75
N VAL A 214 -16.82 -6.27 15.83
CA VAL A 214 -17.44 -7.57 16.09
C VAL A 214 -16.56 -8.66 15.50
N PHE A 215 -16.37 -9.74 16.25
CA PHE A 215 -15.82 -10.99 15.76
C PHE A 215 -16.96 -12.00 15.62
N LEU A 216 -17.38 -12.27 14.40
CA LEU A 216 -18.37 -13.29 14.08
C LEU A 216 -17.65 -14.60 13.80
N HIS A 217 -17.68 -15.50 14.77
CA HIS A 217 -17.15 -16.85 14.65
C HIS A 217 -18.21 -17.78 14.05
N MET A 218 -18.03 -18.18 12.83
CA MET A 218 -18.96 -19.00 12.08
C MET A 218 -18.34 -20.36 11.83
N GLN A 219 -18.92 -21.41 12.43
CA GLN A 219 -18.48 -22.78 12.19
C GLN A 219 -18.96 -23.20 10.80
N THR A 220 -18.04 -23.73 10.01
CA THR A 220 -18.29 -24.12 8.62
C THR A 220 -17.64 -25.46 8.31
N VAL A 221 -17.92 -25.98 7.12
CA VAL A 221 -17.33 -27.20 6.61
C VAL A 221 -16.53 -26.88 5.35
N ARG A 222 -15.34 -27.44 5.18
CA ARG A 222 -14.65 -27.41 3.92
C ARG A 222 -14.92 -28.70 3.15
N LEU A 223 -15.62 -28.57 2.02
CA LEU A 223 -15.79 -29.65 1.06
C LEU A 223 -14.65 -29.53 0.01
N MET A 224 -14.10 -30.66 -0.40
CA MET A 224 -12.98 -30.78 -1.33
C MET A 224 -11.64 -30.28 -0.76
N GLY A 225 -10.57 -30.45 -1.51
CA GLY A 225 -9.24 -29.98 -1.19
C GLY A 225 -9.13 -28.44 -1.08
N HIS A 226 -7.99 -27.97 -0.60
CA HIS A 226 -7.72 -26.55 -0.41
C HIS A 226 -7.75 -25.75 -1.72
N ALA A 227 -7.17 -26.32 -2.77
CA ALA A 227 -7.05 -25.71 -4.11
C ALA A 227 -7.21 -26.78 -5.19
N GLY A 228 -7.29 -26.39 -6.46
CA GLY A 228 -7.58 -27.30 -7.56
C GLY A 228 -6.59 -28.46 -7.78
N ALA A 229 -5.36 -28.30 -7.31
CA ALA A 229 -4.31 -29.34 -7.36
C ALA A 229 -4.21 -30.16 -6.06
N ASP A 230 -4.96 -29.80 -5.01
CA ASP A 230 -4.92 -30.48 -3.71
C ASP A 230 -5.71 -31.79 -3.75
N VAL A 231 -5.07 -32.85 -3.29
CA VAL A 231 -5.68 -34.20 -3.19
C VAL A 231 -5.97 -34.49 -1.73
N GLU A 232 -7.21 -34.34 -1.32
CA GLU A 232 -7.66 -34.47 0.07
C GLU A 232 -7.33 -35.82 0.70
N LEU A 233 -7.36 -36.89 -0.08
CA LEU A 233 -6.97 -38.25 0.36
C LEU A 233 -5.51 -38.36 0.80
N SER A 234 -4.65 -37.40 0.45
CA SER A 234 -3.25 -37.42 0.90
C SER A 234 -3.07 -37.09 2.39
N TYR A 235 -4.06 -36.43 3.02
CA TYR A 235 -4.00 -36.04 4.43
C TYR A 235 -5.29 -36.33 5.23
N ALA A 236 -6.35 -36.82 4.61
CA ALA A 236 -7.60 -37.18 5.28
C ALA A 236 -8.08 -38.57 4.85
N PRO A 237 -8.42 -39.47 5.78
CA PRO A 237 -9.01 -40.74 5.45
C PRO A 237 -10.41 -40.55 4.85
N ILE A 238 -10.82 -41.48 3.96
CA ILE A 238 -12.08 -41.37 3.21
C ILE A 238 -13.31 -41.20 4.13
N ALA A 239 -13.36 -41.92 5.24
CA ALA A 239 -14.46 -41.80 6.21
C ALA A 239 -14.64 -40.38 6.78
N LYS A 240 -13.56 -39.59 6.87
CA LYS A 240 -13.64 -38.19 7.30
C LYS A 240 -14.12 -37.29 6.19
N ILE A 241 -13.75 -37.57 4.93
CA ILE A 241 -14.21 -36.85 3.75
C ILE A 241 -15.71 -37.07 3.61
N GLU A 242 -16.18 -38.32 3.66
CA GLU A 242 -17.60 -38.66 3.60
C GLU A 242 -18.42 -38.01 4.74
N ALA A 243 -17.86 -38.01 5.98
CA ALA A 243 -18.50 -37.33 7.11
C ALA A 243 -18.61 -35.81 6.92
N ALA A 244 -17.61 -35.19 6.26
CA ALA A 244 -17.67 -33.77 5.89
C ALA A 244 -18.69 -33.51 4.77
N GLU A 245 -18.75 -34.35 3.75
CA GLU A 245 -19.74 -34.27 2.67
C GLU A 245 -21.18 -34.41 3.18
N ALA A 246 -21.42 -35.26 4.18
CA ALA A 246 -22.72 -35.40 4.82
C ALA A 246 -23.19 -34.12 5.56
N GLN A 247 -22.27 -33.18 5.84
CA GLN A 247 -22.56 -31.87 6.45
C GLN A 247 -22.62 -30.73 5.40
N ASP A 248 -22.83 -31.06 4.11
CA ASP A 248 -22.92 -30.02 3.05
C ASP A 248 -24.05 -29.04 3.40
N PRO A 249 -23.77 -27.71 3.50
CA PRO A 249 -24.76 -26.69 3.72
C PRO A 249 -25.91 -26.67 2.73
N LEU A 250 -25.71 -27.18 1.49
CA LEU A 250 -26.80 -27.33 0.54
C LEU A 250 -27.82 -28.39 0.95
N LEU A 251 -27.39 -29.45 1.65
CA LEU A 251 -28.31 -30.45 2.23
C LEU A 251 -29.13 -29.85 3.37
N HIS A 252 -28.53 -28.98 4.20
CA HIS A 252 -29.26 -28.24 5.22
C HIS A 252 -30.28 -27.29 4.60
N SER A 253 -29.88 -26.56 3.54
CA SER A 253 -30.81 -25.67 2.82
C SER A 253 -31.96 -26.45 2.13
N ALA A 254 -31.67 -27.61 1.55
CA ALA A 254 -32.65 -28.48 0.94
C ALA A 254 -33.69 -28.95 1.98
N ARG A 255 -33.25 -29.31 3.20
CA ARG A 255 -34.15 -29.68 4.30
C ARG A 255 -35.03 -28.50 4.73
N ILE A 256 -34.49 -27.29 4.88
CA ILE A 256 -35.28 -26.09 5.18
C ILE A 256 -36.35 -25.86 4.11
N LEU A 257 -36.00 -25.97 2.83
CA LEU A 257 -36.91 -25.83 1.71
C LEU A 257 -38.05 -26.89 1.77
N HIS A 258 -37.70 -28.11 2.12
CA HIS A 258 -38.66 -29.19 2.26
C HIS A 258 -39.59 -29.01 3.47
N GLU A 259 -39.01 -28.83 4.66
CA GLU A 259 -39.75 -28.81 5.93
C GLU A 259 -40.49 -27.50 6.18
N GLN A 260 -39.92 -26.36 5.78
CA GLN A 260 -40.49 -25.04 6.10
C GLN A 260 -41.17 -24.37 4.91
N ALA A 261 -40.69 -24.60 3.67
CA ALA A 261 -41.31 -24.05 2.47
C ALA A 261 -42.24 -25.04 1.72
N GLY A 262 -42.33 -26.30 2.18
CA GLY A 262 -43.21 -27.29 1.61
C GLY A 262 -42.81 -27.80 0.22
N MET A 263 -41.57 -27.57 -0.21
CA MET A 263 -41.09 -28.03 -1.51
C MET A 263 -40.84 -29.54 -1.48
N SER A 264 -41.25 -30.22 -2.56
CA SER A 264 -40.93 -31.65 -2.73
C SER A 264 -39.44 -31.85 -3.05
N GLY A 265 -38.90 -33.04 -2.72
CA GLY A 265 -37.53 -33.39 -3.07
C GLY A 265 -37.24 -33.32 -4.57
N ALA A 266 -38.24 -33.67 -5.40
CA ALA A 266 -38.13 -33.58 -6.87
C ALA A 266 -37.97 -32.12 -7.35
N GLU A 267 -38.73 -31.18 -6.78
CA GLU A 267 -38.58 -29.74 -7.10
C GLU A 267 -37.21 -29.17 -6.68
N ILE A 268 -36.68 -29.60 -5.53
CA ILE A 268 -35.39 -29.17 -5.02
C ILE A 268 -34.27 -29.66 -5.95
N VAL A 269 -34.30 -30.95 -6.36
CA VAL A 269 -33.34 -31.52 -7.30
C VAL A 269 -33.43 -30.85 -8.68
N ALA A 270 -34.66 -30.60 -9.17
CA ALA A 270 -34.86 -29.92 -10.45
C ALA A 270 -34.25 -28.50 -10.45
N ARG A 271 -34.39 -27.74 -9.34
CA ARG A 271 -33.77 -26.42 -9.18
C ARG A 271 -32.23 -26.50 -9.19
N TYR A 272 -31.67 -27.52 -8.55
CA TYR A 272 -30.21 -27.73 -8.53
C TYR A 272 -29.69 -28.03 -9.96
N GLU A 273 -30.35 -28.95 -10.69
CA GLU A 273 -29.96 -29.31 -12.05
C GLU A 273 -30.16 -28.15 -13.05
N ASP A 274 -31.23 -27.37 -12.92
CA ASP A 274 -31.41 -26.15 -13.72
C ASP A 274 -30.28 -25.13 -13.48
N MET A 275 -29.89 -24.90 -12.22
CA MET A 275 -28.79 -24.02 -11.89
C MET A 275 -27.45 -24.54 -12.43
N ARG A 276 -27.20 -25.84 -12.33
CA ARG A 276 -26.02 -26.50 -12.91
C ARG A 276 -25.93 -26.28 -14.41
N ALA A 277 -27.03 -26.58 -15.13
CA ALA A 277 -27.10 -26.34 -16.57
C ALA A 277 -26.93 -24.88 -16.97
N ARG A 278 -27.42 -23.95 -16.13
CA ARG A 278 -27.21 -22.51 -16.32
C ARG A 278 -25.75 -22.12 -16.16
N VAL A 279 -25.06 -22.63 -15.12
CA VAL A 279 -23.64 -22.39 -14.87
C VAL A 279 -22.80 -22.93 -16.04
N ASP A 280 -23.10 -24.14 -16.54
CA ASP A 280 -22.39 -24.73 -17.68
C ASP A 280 -22.53 -23.87 -18.95
N ARG A 281 -23.74 -23.39 -19.26
CA ARG A 281 -23.96 -22.46 -20.41
C ARG A 281 -23.17 -21.18 -20.26
N VAL A 282 -23.25 -20.53 -19.10
CA VAL A 282 -22.56 -19.27 -18.82
C VAL A 282 -21.02 -19.46 -18.89
N ALA A 283 -20.52 -20.60 -18.42
CA ALA A 283 -19.09 -20.90 -18.49
C ALA A 283 -18.61 -21.09 -19.96
N LEU A 284 -19.41 -21.78 -20.79
CA LEU A 284 -19.10 -21.92 -22.22
C LEU A 284 -19.09 -20.57 -22.94
N ASP A 285 -20.08 -19.72 -22.67
CA ASP A 285 -20.15 -18.37 -23.25
C ASP A 285 -18.94 -17.53 -22.84
N ALA A 286 -18.52 -17.59 -21.56
CA ALA A 286 -17.36 -16.86 -21.06
C ALA A 286 -16.03 -17.36 -21.67
N LEU A 287 -15.91 -18.68 -21.91
CA LEU A 287 -14.71 -19.28 -22.54
C LEU A 287 -14.53 -18.83 -23.99
N ALA A 288 -15.61 -18.45 -24.68
CA ALA A 288 -15.57 -17.93 -26.04
C ALA A 288 -15.16 -16.46 -26.14
N LYS A 289 -15.03 -15.76 -25.01
CA LYS A 289 -14.69 -14.34 -24.98
C LYS A 289 -13.20 -14.07 -25.17
N PRO A 290 -12.83 -12.87 -25.68
CA PRO A 290 -11.44 -12.52 -25.95
C PRO A 290 -10.59 -12.53 -24.67
N ARG A 291 -9.28 -12.71 -24.85
CA ARG A 291 -8.27 -12.59 -23.80
C ARG A 291 -7.31 -11.46 -24.15
N LEU A 292 -6.51 -11.04 -23.18
CA LEU A 292 -5.39 -10.14 -23.45
C LEU A 292 -4.37 -10.82 -24.36
N VAL A 293 -3.90 -10.13 -25.40
CA VAL A 293 -3.05 -10.72 -26.44
C VAL A 293 -1.69 -10.02 -26.59
N THR A 294 -1.50 -8.86 -25.95
CA THR A 294 -0.23 -8.12 -25.96
C THR A 294 0.26 -7.78 -24.55
N ALA A 295 1.57 -7.66 -24.39
CA ALA A 295 2.18 -7.19 -23.14
C ALA A 295 1.68 -5.77 -22.76
N GLN A 296 1.49 -4.91 -23.77
CA GLN A 296 0.98 -3.56 -23.56
C GLN A 296 -0.43 -3.57 -22.95
N GLU A 297 -1.34 -4.40 -23.46
CA GLU A 297 -2.68 -4.56 -22.86
C GLU A 297 -2.61 -5.05 -21.41
N VAL A 298 -1.73 -6.04 -21.14
CA VAL A 298 -1.55 -6.56 -19.77
C VAL A 298 -1.06 -5.46 -18.83
N MET A 299 -0.07 -4.70 -19.26
CA MET A 299 0.57 -3.65 -18.43
C MET A 299 -0.28 -2.39 -18.29
N ALA A 300 -1.22 -2.16 -19.17
CA ALA A 300 -1.97 -0.90 -19.27
C ALA A 300 -2.59 -0.41 -17.95
N SER A 301 -2.99 -1.31 -17.05
CA SER A 301 -3.63 -0.94 -15.78
C SER A 301 -2.66 -0.71 -14.61
N ILE A 302 -1.35 -0.91 -14.81
CA ILE A 302 -0.34 -0.64 -13.76
C ILE A 302 -0.24 0.87 -13.50
N LEU A 303 -0.23 1.66 -14.58
CA LEU A 303 -0.11 3.11 -14.53
C LEU A 303 -1.45 3.79 -14.85
N PRO A 304 -1.69 5.01 -14.35
CA PRO A 304 -2.83 5.81 -14.77
C PRO A 304 -2.75 6.12 -16.28
N GLU A 305 -3.90 6.45 -16.88
CA GLU A 305 -3.91 6.99 -18.22
C GLU A 305 -3.24 8.37 -18.24
N GLU A 306 -2.53 8.66 -19.33
CA GLU A 306 -2.01 10.01 -19.53
C GLU A 306 -3.18 10.98 -19.69
N GLY A 307 -3.26 11.93 -18.78
CA GLY A 307 -4.28 12.99 -18.77
C GLY A 307 -3.67 14.37 -18.79
N THR A 308 -4.49 15.39 -18.98
CA THR A 308 -4.08 16.79 -18.77
C THR A 308 -3.75 16.96 -17.29
N LYS A 309 -2.52 17.39 -17.00
CA LYS A 309 -2.13 17.76 -15.64
C LYS A 309 -3.04 18.90 -15.16
N PRO A 310 -3.79 18.73 -14.08
CA PRO A 310 -4.59 19.81 -13.53
C PRO A 310 -3.68 20.92 -13.00
N SER A 311 -4.21 22.13 -12.92
CA SER A 311 -3.51 23.25 -12.30
C SER A 311 -3.23 22.95 -10.82
N PRO A 312 -2.07 23.37 -10.28
CA PRO A 312 -1.76 23.22 -8.87
C PRO A 312 -2.87 23.81 -7.99
N ARG A 313 -3.29 23.06 -6.96
CA ARG A 313 -4.14 23.63 -5.91
C ARG A 313 -3.30 24.55 -5.05
N LEU A 314 -3.72 25.79 -4.87
CA LEU A 314 -3.07 26.71 -3.95
C LEU A 314 -3.87 26.81 -2.64
N PRO A 315 -3.20 26.97 -1.50
CA PRO A 315 -3.90 27.28 -0.27
C PRO A 315 -4.49 28.68 -0.32
N ASP A 316 -5.59 28.93 0.39
CA ASP A 316 -6.08 30.28 0.63
C ASP A 316 -5.02 31.11 1.33
N THR A 317 -4.71 32.29 0.80
CA THR A 317 -3.62 33.15 1.29
C THR A 317 -3.84 33.57 2.75
N ALA A 318 -5.05 33.99 3.11
CA ALA A 318 -5.35 34.45 4.46
C ALA A 318 -5.27 33.29 5.48
N ALA A 319 -5.78 32.11 5.10
CA ALA A 319 -5.67 30.90 5.92
C ALA A 319 -4.20 30.48 6.10
N ARG A 320 -3.39 30.59 5.04
CA ARG A 320 -1.95 30.31 5.09
C ARG A 320 -1.21 31.28 6.01
N ASP A 321 -1.47 32.58 5.88
CA ASP A 321 -0.85 33.61 6.73
C ASP A 321 -1.20 33.40 8.21
N ALA A 322 -2.45 33.07 8.50
CA ALA A 322 -2.89 32.71 9.86
C ALA A 322 -2.19 31.44 10.39
N LEU A 323 -2.06 30.41 9.58
CA LEU A 323 -1.41 29.14 9.93
C LEU A 323 0.07 29.33 10.30
N PHE A 324 0.77 30.16 9.52
CA PHE A 324 2.21 30.40 9.67
C PHE A 324 2.55 31.65 10.49
N ALA A 325 1.58 32.34 11.09
CA ALA A 325 1.83 33.57 11.86
C ALA A 325 2.92 33.40 12.92
N LYS A 326 2.93 32.26 13.63
CA LYS A 326 3.97 31.96 14.66
C LYS A 326 5.32 31.56 14.02
N ASP A 327 5.34 31.10 12.80
CA ASP A 327 6.52 30.64 12.06
C ASP A 327 7.11 31.69 11.11
N ALA A 328 6.51 32.87 10.99
CA ALA A 328 6.88 33.92 10.01
C ALA A 328 8.38 34.25 10.01
N ARG A 329 9.01 34.30 11.21
CA ARG A 329 10.46 34.57 11.34
C ARG A 329 11.32 33.42 10.75
N ASN A 330 10.83 32.19 10.84
CA ASN A 330 11.57 31.02 10.32
C ASN A 330 11.37 30.87 8.81
N LEU A 331 10.19 31.23 8.30
CA LEU A 331 9.93 31.26 6.86
C LEU A 331 10.80 32.27 6.09
N ALA A 332 11.26 33.33 6.76
CA ALA A 332 12.10 34.38 6.19
C ALA A 332 13.61 34.07 6.25
N LYS A 333 14.00 32.88 6.64
CA LYS A 333 15.39 32.44 6.78
C LYS A 333 15.62 31.11 6.11
N PRO A 334 16.84 30.82 5.67
CA PRO A 334 17.21 29.47 5.24
C PRO A 334 16.90 28.43 6.35
N VAL A 335 16.35 27.30 5.95
CA VAL A 335 15.96 26.22 6.85
C VAL A 335 16.62 24.91 6.45
N THR A 336 16.61 23.95 7.36
CA THR A 336 17.11 22.60 7.14
C THR A 336 16.09 21.75 6.34
N LEU A 337 16.54 20.59 5.82
CA LEU A 337 15.67 19.63 5.12
C LEU A 337 14.45 19.25 5.97
N ALA A 338 14.65 18.89 7.25
CA ALA A 338 13.55 18.52 8.14
C ALA A 338 12.51 19.64 8.29
N LYS A 339 12.96 20.88 8.45
CA LYS A 339 12.07 22.04 8.60
C LYS A 339 11.37 22.40 7.29
N SER A 340 12.03 22.25 6.17
CA SER A 340 11.49 22.44 4.84
C SER A 340 10.34 21.46 4.54
N ILE A 341 10.51 20.18 4.86
CA ILE A 341 9.46 19.14 4.77
C ILE A 341 8.31 19.47 5.73
N ASN A 342 8.59 19.92 6.98
CA ASN A 342 7.57 20.31 7.93
C ASN A 342 6.65 21.42 7.39
N PHE A 343 7.22 22.45 6.79
CA PHE A 343 6.45 23.52 6.19
C PHE A 343 5.67 23.05 4.95
N ALA A 344 6.26 22.18 4.13
CA ALA A 344 5.56 21.62 2.98
C ALA A 344 4.36 20.76 3.41
N LEU A 345 4.49 19.94 4.46
CA LEU A 345 3.36 19.19 5.02
C LEU A 345 2.25 20.11 5.52
N ALA A 346 2.60 21.23 6.16
CA ALA A 346 1.62 22.21 6.62
C ALA A 346 0.86 22.87 5.46
N ASP A 347 1.55 23.28 4.40
CA ASP A 347 0.91 23.82 3.19
C ASP A 347 0.04 22.77 2.50
N ILE A 348 0.52 21.53 2.34
CA ILE A 348 -0.23 20.42 1.75
C ILE A 348 -1.51 20.12 2.53
N MET A 349 -1.43 20.07 3.87
CA MET A 349 -2.60 19.83 4.70
C MET A 349 -3.60 20.98 4.65
N LEU A 350 -3.17 22.19 4.32
CA LEU A 350 -4.06 23.32 4.08
C LEU A 350 -4.71 23.24 2.70
N GLN A 351 -3.97 22.77 1.68
CA GLN A 351 -4.47 22.60 0.29
C GLN A 351 -5.49 21.47 0.17
N TYR A 352 -5.30 20.37 0.93
CA TYR A 352 -6.07 19.14 0.83
C TYR A 352 -6.69 18.77 2.17
N SER A 353 -8.01 18.94 2.29
CA SER A 353 -8.76 18.62 3.51
C SER A 353 -8.77 17.14 3.86
N ASN A 354 -8.59 16.27 2.87
CA ASN A 354 -8.57 14.81 2.97
C ASN A 354 -7.17 14.20 3.23
N VAL A 355 -6.12 15.01 3.36
CA VAL A 355 -4.79 14.54 3.75
C VAL A 355 -4.73 14.28 5.25
N ALA A 356 -4.21 13.11 5.63
CA ALA A 356 -3.91 12.74 7.02
C ALA A 356 -2.48 12.21 7.15
N VAL A 357 -1.76 12.66 8.20
CA VAL A 357 -0.37 12.28 8.50
C VAL A 357 -0.37 11.45 9.78
N PHE A 358 0.21 10.25 9.73
CA PHE A 358 0.21 9.36 10.90
C PHE A 358 1.37 8.35 10.85
N GLY A 359 1.66 7.75 11.99
CA GLY A 359 2.74 6.79 12.19
C GLY A 359 3.12 6.72 13.66
N GLU A 360 4.33 6.30 13.94
CA GLU A 360 4.86 6.22 15.29
C GLU A 360 5.42 7.57 15.72
N ASP A 361 5.02 8.07 16.90
CA ASP A 361 5.48 9.35 17.46
C ASP A 361 5.24 10.58 16.56
N VAL A 362 4.41 10.48 15.54
CA VAL A 362 4.17 11.52 14.53
C VAL A 362 3.37 12.71 15.08
N ALA A 363 2.49 12.43 16.03
CA ALA A 363 1.54 13.42 16.56
C ALA A 363 2.18 14.47 17.47
N ARG A 364 2.02 14.29 18.78
CA ARG A 364 2.45 15.30 19.76
C ARG A 364 3.97 15.49 19.82
N LYS A 365 4.73 14.39 19.70
CA LYS A 365 6.19 14.42 19.71
C LYS A 365 6.75 15.08 18.45
N GLY A 366 6.09 14.90 17.30
CA GLY A 366 6.50 15.49 16.03
C GLY A 366 7.52 14.66 15.25
N GLY A 367 7.51 13.34 15.45
CA GLY A 367 8.46 12.41 14.83
C GLY A 367 9.80 12.35 15.57
N VAL A 368 10.62 11.35 15.24
CA VAL A 368 11.95 11.18 15.88
C VAL A 368 12.88 12.37 15.59
N TYR A 369 12.77 12.92 14.39
CA TYR A 369 13.63 14.01 13.91
C TYR A 369 12.92 15.36 13.82
N GLY A 370 11.72 15.49 14.40
CA GLY A 370 10.97 16.75 14.45
C GLY A 370 10.31 17.16 13.13
N VAL A 371 10.25 16.26 12.14
CA VAL A 371 9.69 16.59 10.80
C VAL A 371 8.21 16.91 10.85
N THR A 372 7.44 16.30 11.75
CA THR A 372 6.00 16.55 11.92
C THR A 372 5.67 17.45 13.13
N GLN A 373 6.69 18.06 13.74
CA GLN A 373 6.50 18.88 14.92
C GLN A 373 5.48 20.00 14.72
N GLY A 374 4.52 20.11 15.66
CA GLY A 374 3.49 21.14 15.67
C GLY A 374 2.33 20.91 14.69
N LEU A 375 2.38 19.91 13.81
CA LEU A 375 1.29 19.64 12.85
C LEU A 375 0.00 19.24 13.54
N GLN A 376 0.07 18.42 14.62
CA GLN A 376 -1.14 18.06 15.37
C GLN A 376 -1.79 19.28 16.06
N GLU A 377 -1.00 20.21 16.56
CA GLU A 377 -1.55 21.46 17.13
C GLU A 377 -2.29 22.29 16.07
N LYS A 378 -1.75 22.34 14.84
CA LYS A 378 -2.32 23.10 13.73
C LYS A 378 -3.57 22.46 13.13
N PHE A 379 -3.59 21.13 12.96
CA PHE A 379 -4.62 20.41 12.18
C PHE A 379 -5.48 19.46 13.00
N GLY A 380 -5.16 19.26 14.27
CA GLY A 380 -5.91 18.40 15.19
C GLY A 380 -5.64 16.90 15.02
N ALA A 381 -6.04 16.14 16.05
CA ALA A 381 -5.81 14.70 16.14
C ALA A 381 -6.62 13.84 15.13
N ALA A 382 -7.55 14.43 14.40
CA ALA A 382 -8.24 13.73 13.33
C ALA A 382 -7.42 13.66 12.03
N ARG A 383 -6.42 14.53 11.90
CA ARG A 383 -5.58 14.59 10.70
C ARG A 383 -4.10 14.28 10.98
N VAL A 384 -3.65 14.42 12.24
CA VAL A 384 -2.29 14.06 12.66
C VAL A 384 -2.37 13.21 13.90
N PHE A 385 -2.04 11.92 13.82
CA PHE A 385 -2.22 10.99 14.94
C PHE A 385 -1.15 9.90 15.00
N ASP A 386 -0.94 9.37 16.20
CA ASP A 386 -0.05 8.23 16.44
C ASP A 386 -0.80 6.91 16.20
N THR A 387 -0.07 5.91 15.77
CA THR A 387 -0.54 4.54 15.55
C THR A 387 0.08 3.57 16.57
N LEU A 388 -0.29 2.29 16.47
CA LEU A 388 0.47 1.23 17.11
C LEU A 388 1.84 1.08 16.43
N LEU A 389 2.81 0.53 17.17
CA LEU A 389 4.13 0.12 16.68
C LEU A 389 4.00 -1.15 15.83
N ASP A 390 3.49 -0.99 14.62
CA ASP A 390 3.25 -2.09 13.67
C ASP A 390 3.14 -1.52 12.25
N GLU A 391 4.23 -1.60 11.51
CA GLU A 391 4.34 -1.03 10.17
C GLU A 391 3.36 -1.65 9.18
N GLN A 392 3.01 -2.94 9.35
CA GLN A 392 1.96 -3.58 8.53
C GLN A 392 0.61 -2.92 8.77
N THR A 393 0.28 -2.61 10.01
CA THR A 393 -0.96 -1.90 10.36
C THR A 393 -0.93 -0.46 9.86
N ILE A 394 0.20 0.26 9.99
CA ILE A 394 0.36 1.63 9.50
C ILE A 394 0.05 1.70 8.00
N LEU A 395 0.67 0.84 7.19
CA LEU A 395 0.43 0.82 5.74
C LEU A 395 -0.96 0.31 5.38
N GLY A 396 -1.46 -0.69 6.10
CA GLY A 396 -2.83 -1.17 5.92
C GLY A 396 -3.87 -0.09 6.23
N LEU A 397 -3.69 0.69 7.30
CA LEU A 397 -4.54 1.84 7.61
C LEU A 397 -4.55 2.83 6.43
N ALA A 398 -3.39 3.13 5.85
CA ALA A 398 -3.27 4.02 4.69
C ALA A 398 -4.09 3.50 3.50
N ILE A 399 -3.92 2.23 3.13
CA ILE A 399 -4.66 1.60 2.03
C ILE A 399 -6.18 1.71 2.27
N GLY A 400 -6.63 1.34 3.47
CA GLY A 400 -8.05 1.38 3.82
C GLY A 400 -8.65 2.79 3.86
N MET A 401 -7.91 3.77 4.34
CA MET A 401 -8.30 5.19 4.31
C MET A 401 -8.39 5.71 2.88
N GLY A 402 -7.45 5.32 2.01
CA GLY A 402 -7.46 5.66 0.58
C GLY A 402 -8.74 5.19 -0.12
N HIS A 403 -9.28 4.03 0.25
CA HIS A 403 -10.55 3.53 -0.29
C HIS A 403 -11.77 4.40 0.09
N ASN A 404 -11.66 5.22 1.12
CA ASN A 404 -12.72 6.14 1.54
C ASN A 404 -12.43 7.61 1.22
N GLY A 405 -11.58 7.89 0.24
CA GLY A 405 -11.33 9.24 -0.29
C GLY A 405 -10.24 10.04 0.43
N PHE A 406 -9.51 9.45 1.39
CA PHE A 406 -8.35 10.09 1.97
C PHE A 406 -7.11 9.98 1.06
N VAL A 407 -6.18 10.91 1.23
CA VAL A 407 -4.80 10.81 0.75
C VAL A 407 -3.90 10.71 1.99
N PRO A 408 -3.64 9.49 2.46
CA PRO A 408 -2.82 9.27 3.64
C PRO A 408 -1.35 9.53 3.36
N ILE A 409 -0.66 10.09 4.36
CA ILE A 409 0.79 10.25 4.41
C ILE A 409 1.29 9.49 5.64
N PRO A 410 1.35 8.14 5.57
CA PRO A 410 1.91 7.34 6.64
C PRO A 410 3.42 7.54 6.74
N GLU A 411 3.97 7.49 7.96
CA GLU A 411 5.41 7.49 8.21
C GLU A 411 5.86 6.12 8.69
N ILE A 412 6.86 5.56 8.01
CA ILE A 412 7.68 4.44 8.50
C ILE A 412 8.95 5.05 9.08
N GLN A 413 9.20 4.77 10.35
CA GLN A 413 10.19 5.50 11.13
C GLN A 413 11.62 5.35 10.61
N PHE A 414 11.98 4.16 10.10
CA PHE A 414 13.27 3.87 9.46
C PHE A 414 13.11 2.90 8.29
N LEU A 415 13.92 3.07 7.25
CA LEU A 415 13.88 2.20 6.06
C LEU A 415 14.05 0.71 6.41
N ALA A 416 14.89 0.39 7.39
CA ALA A 416 15.08 -0.99 7.85
C ALA A 416 13.79 -1.64 8.36
N TYR A 417 12.84 -0.88 8.89
CA TYR A 417 11.58 -1.40 9.42
C TYR A 417 10.53 -1.65 8.34
N LEU A 418 10.73 -1.07 7.15
CA LEU A 418 9.86 -1.31 6.00
C LEU A 418 9.76 -2.80 5.64
N HIS A 419 10.85 -3.56 5.81
CA HIS A 419 10.88 -4.98 5.46
C HIS A 419 9.86 -5.82 6.23
N ASN A 420 9.46 -5.39 7.44
CA ASN A 420 8.36 -5.99 8.18
C ASN A 420 6.98 -5.79 7.50
N ALA A 421 6.85 -4.77 6.67
CA ALA A 421 5.58 -4.36 6.06
C ALA A 421 5.63 -4.35 4.53
N GLU A 422 6.67 -4.87 3.91
CA GLU A 422 6.86 -4.82 2.46
C GLU A 422 5.67 -5.39 1.68
N ASP A 423 5.03 -6.46 2.16
CA ASP A 423 3.85 -7.05 1.51
C ASP A 423 2.66 -6.09 1.43
N GLN A 424 2.52 -5.16 2.35
CA GLN A 424 1.47 -4.14 2.27
C GLN A 424 1.72 -3.16 1.11
N ILE A 425 2.97 -2.88 0.75
CA ILE A 425 3.29 -2.09 -0.44
C ILE A 425 3.22 -2.96 -1.70
N ARG A 426 3.99 -4.06 -1.73
CA ARG A 426 4.16 -4.91 -2.90
C ARG A 426 2.90 -5.70 -3.23
N GLY A 427 2.34 -6.40 -2.23
CA GLY A 427 1.23 -7.33 -2.39
C GLY A 427 -0.14 -6.66 -2.42
N GLU A 428 -0.30 -5.53 -1.74
CA GLU A 428 -1.59 -4.86 -1.59
C GLU A 428 -1.66 -3.51 -2.31
N ALA A 429 -0.80 -2.55 -1.96
CA ALA A 429 -0.91 -1.20 -2.50
C ALA A 429 -0.61 -1.14 -4.00
N ALA A 430 0.50 -1.72 -4.44
CA ALA A 430 0.94 -1.66 -5.83
C ALA A 430 0.08 -2.50 -6.79
N THR A 431 -0.45 -3.65 -6.33
CA THR A 431 -1.19 -4.58 -7.19
C THR A 431 -2.64 -4.19 -7.43
N LEU A 432 -3.23 -3.36 -6.58
CA LEU A 432 -4.67 -3.10 -6.60
C LEU A 432 -5.16 -2.51 -7.94
N SER A 433 -4.45 -1.54 -8.48
CA SER A 433 -4.77 -0.94 -9.79
C SER A 433 -4.70 -1.99 -10.90
N PHE A 434 -3.68 -2.86 -10.87
CA PHE A 434 -3.50 -3.94 -11.83
C PHE A 434 -4.65 -4.95 -11.77
N PHE A 435 -5.01 -5.44 -10.58
CA PHE A 435 -6.07 -6.45 -10.41
C PHE A 435 -7.48 -5.90 -10.52
N SER A 436 -7.66 -4.60 -10.43
CA SER A 436 -8.97 -3.96 -10.57
C SER A 436 -9.16 -3.24 -11.90
N ASN A 437 -8.27 -3.41 -12.86
CA ASN A 437 -8.29 -2.67 -14.12
C ASN A 437 -8.52 -1.15 -13.88
N ARG A 438 -7.77 -0.57 -12.94
CA ARG A 438 -7.81 0.85 -12.48
C ARG A 438 -9.09 1.29 -11.76
N GLN A 439 -10.05 0.40 -11.50
CA GLN A 439 -11.28 0.76 -10.79
C GLN A 439 -11.05 1.10 -9.32
N TYR A 440 -10.00 0.51 -8.73
CA TYR A 440 -9.53 0.84 -7.40
C TYR A 440 -8.08 1.32 -7.47
N ARG A 441 -7.76 2.32 -6.66
CA ARG A 441 -6.43 2.92 -6.55
C ARG A 441 -6.06 3.05 -5.09
N ASN A 442 -4.76 3.17 -4.81
CA ASN A 442 -4.23 3.37 -3.45
C ASN A 442 -3.46 4.70 -3.39
N PRO A 443 -4.18 5.85 -3.31
CA PRO A 443 -3.52 7.14 -3.17
C PRO A 443 -2.78 7.21 -1.84
N MET A 444 -1.44 7.29 -1.86
CA MET A 444 -0.67 7.51 -0.63
C MET A 444 0.73 8.04 -0.91
N VAL A 445 1.28 8.74 0.08
CA VAL A 445 2.70 9.11 0.12
C VAL A 445 3.30 8.55 1.39
N VAL A 446 4.05 7.45 1.28
CA VAL A 446 4.73 6.83 2.41
C VAL A 446 6.03 7.57 2.65
N ARG A 447 6.15 8.28 3.77
CA ARG A 447 7.39 8.92 4.19
C ARG A 447 8.25 7.91 4.94
N ILE A 448 9.50 7.83 4.55
CA ILE A 448 10.46 6.89 5.16
C ILE A 448 11.76 7.62 5.40
N ALA A 449 12.19 7.68 6.66
CA ALA A 449 13.54 8.11 7.01
C ALA A 449 14.53 6.97 6.73
N GLY A 450 15.59 7.24 6.00
CA GLY A 450 16.53 6.19 5.59
C GLY A 450 17.87 6.73 5.09
N LEU A 451 18.58 5.84 4.43
CA LEU A 451 19.92 6.04 3.88
C LEU A 451 21.02 6.17 4.95
N PRO A 452 22.28 5.89 4.60
CA PRO A 452 23.39 5.87 5.56
C PRO A 452 23.86 7.27 5.98
N TYR A 453 25.02 7.32 6.66
CA TYR A 453 25.75 8.51 7.13
C TYR A 453 25.19 9.22 8.39
N GLN A 454 24.15 8.71 9.01
CA GLN A 454 23.74 9.24 10.33
C GLN A 454 24.86 9.00 11.34
N LYS A 455 25.30 10.07 12.03
CA LYS A 455 26.34 10.00 13.07
C LYS A 455 25.74 9.67 14.42
N GLY A 456 26.51 8.97 15.23
CA GLY A 456 26.22 8.67 16.62
C GLY A 456 25.48 7.36 16.81
N PHE A 457 24.19 7.40 17.01
CA PHE A 457 23.35 6.22 17.24
C PHE A 457 22.93 5.59 15.92
N GLY A 458 22.97 4.25 15.83
CA GLY A 458 22.30 3.62 14.71
C GLY A 458 22.85 2.30 14.22
N GLY A 459 23.96 2.27 13.53
CA GLY A 459 24.33 1.09 12.75
C GLY A 459 23.26 0.76 11.70
N HIS A 460 23.18 -0.48 11.24
CA HIS A 460 22.29 -0.94 10.17
C HIS A 460 20.81 -0.56 10.36
N PHE A 461 20.26 -0.69 11.57
CA PHE A 461 18.83 -0.48 11.79
C PHE A 461 18.37 0.98 11.65
N HIS A 462 19.27 1.95 11.66
CA HIS A 462 18.98 3.38 11.51
C HIS A 462 19.69 4.02 10.30
N ASN A 463 20.50 3.25 9.58
CA ASN A 463 21.29 3.68 8.45
C ASN A 463 21.10 2.74 7.25
N ASP A 464 19.94 2.13 7.10
CA ASP A 464 19.70 1.17 6.02
C ASP A 464 19.68 1.86 4.65
N ASN A 465 20.38 1.24 3.69
CA ASN A 465 20.49 1.68 2.31
C ASN A 465 19.89 0.68 1.31
N SER A 466 18.98 -0.18 1.74
CA SER A 466 18.35 -1.24 0.93
C SER A 466 17.19 -0.74 0.07
N ILE A 467 17.46 0.19 -0.86
CA ILE A 467 16.41 0.72 -1.76
C ILE A 467 16.02 -0.25 -2.88
N ALA A 468 16.79 -1.30 -3.11
CA ALA A 468 16.57 -2.26 -4.20
C ALA A 468 15.17 -2.90 -4.13
N VAL A 469 14.68 -3.25 -2.93
CA VAL A 469 13.37 -3.85 -2.72
C VAL A 469 12.21 -2.96 -3.20
N LEU A 470 12.37 -1.65 -3.11
CA LEU A 470 11.38 -0.68 -3.60
C LEU A 470 11.43 -0.54 -5.11
N THR A 471 12.62 -0.57 -5.69
CA THR A 471 12.79 -0.39 -7.14
C THR A 471 12.46 -1.64 -7.97
N ASP A 472 12.13 -2.76 -7.31
CA ASP A 472 11.62 -3.99 -7.93
C ASP A 472 10.08 -4.02 -8.05
N ILE A 473 9.36 -3.13 -7.37
CA ILE A 473 7.90 -3.13 -7.32
C ILE A 473 7.31 -2.33 -8.48
N PRO A 474 6.58 -2.97 -9.42
CA PRO A 474 5.97 -2.26 -10.54
C PRO A 474 4.93 -1.23 -10.09
N GLY A 475 4.93 -0.06 -10.73
CA GLY A 475 3.86 0.94 -10.57
C GLY A 475 4.01 1.90 -9.40
N ILE A 476 4.91 1.67 -8.45
CA ILE A 476 5.20 2.65 -7.39
C ILE A 476 6.17 3.73 -7.88
N ILE A 477 6.23 4.82 -7.14
CA ILE A 477 7.20 5.90 -7.35
C ILE A 477 8.09 5.98 -6.12
N VAL A 478 9.40 6.14 -6.32
CA VAL A 478 10.36 6.41 -5.24
C VAL A 478 11.02 7.76 -5.50
N ALA A 479 10.76 8.73 -4.63
CA ALA A 479 11.33 10.07 -4.64
C ALA A 479 12.30 10.23 -3.46
N CYS A 480 13.43 10.88 -3.68
CA CYS A 480 14.45 11.13 -2.66
C CYS A 480 14.99 12.56 -2.81
N PRO A 481 14.54 13.52 -1.99
CA PRO A 481 15.09 14.88 -2.02
C PRO A 481 16.51 14.89 -1.44
N SER A 482 17.44 15.56 -2.10
CA SER A 482 18.81 15.69 -1.60
C SER A 482 19.01 16.89 -0.66
N GLY A 483 18.11 17.88 -0.65
CA GLY A 483 18.25 19.07 0.18
C GLY A 483 16.97 19.85 0.42
N ALA A 484 17.08 20.88 1.25
CA ALA A 484 15.97 21.72 1.67
C ALA A 484 15.31 22.51 0.52
N ALA A 485 16.05 22.80 -0.55
CA ALA A 485 15.54 23.55 -1.69
C ALA A 485 14.50 22.76 -2.51
N ASP A 486 14.75 21.47 -2.71
CA ASP A 486 13.97 20.63 -3.59
C ASP A 486 12.80 19.92 -2.89
N ALA A 487 12.99 19.59 -1.61
CA ALA A 487 12.06 18.77 -0.85
C ALA A 487 10.61 19.29 -0.85
N PRO A 488 10.30 20.59 -0.70
CA PRO A 488 8.94 21.09 -0.71
C PRO A 488 8.23 20.86 -2.03
N ALA A 489 8.87 21.18 -3.14
CA ALA A 489 8.31 21.03 -4.47
C ALA A 489 8.12 19.54 -4.83
N MET A 490 9.09 18.70 -4.50
CA MET A 490 8.99 17.25 -4.70
C MET A 490 7.86 16.64 -3.87
N LEU A 491 7.72 17.01 -2.59
CA LEU A 491 6.66 16.46 -1.73
C LEU A 491 5.26 16.90 -2.22
N ARG A 492 5.10 18.14 -2.65
CA ARG A 492 3.85 18.61 -3.28
C ARG A 492 3.51 17.82 -4.54
N GLU A 493 4.50 17.56 -5.41
CA GLU A 493 4.30 16.73 -6.59
C GLU A 493 3.93 15.28 -6.21
N CYS A 494 4.57 14.69 -5.19
CA CYS A 494 4.22 13.37 -4.68
C CYS A 494 2.75 13.30 -4.23
N VAL A 495 2.29 14.32 -3.49
CA VAL A 495 0.90 14.37 -3.03
C VAL A 495 -0.07 14.61 -4.19
N ARG A 496 0.29 15.43 -5.18
CA ARG A 496 -0.50 15.60 -6.40
C ARG A 496 -0.66 14.25 -7.13
N LEU A 497 0.44 13.52 -7.36
CA LEU A 497 0.44 12.19 -7.98
C LEU A 497 -0.43 11.19 -7.22
N ALA A 498 -0.39 11.22 -5.89
CA ALA A 498 -1.25 10.38 -5.06
C ALA A 498 -2.72 10.81 -5.19
N HIS A 499 -3.03 12.10 -5.03
CA HIS A 499 -4.39 12.62 -5.00
C HIS A 499 -5.09 12.49 -6.36
N GLU A 500 -4.43 12.88 -7.43
CA GLU A 500 -5.05 13.00 -8.76
C GLU A 500 -4.93 11.70 -9.57
N ASP A 501 -3.73 11.09 -9.55
CA ASP A 501 -3.42 9.92 -10.34
C ASP A 501 -3.60 8.61 -9.55
N GLY A 502 -3.87 8.70 -8.24
CA GLY A 502 -4.03 7.53 -7.36
C GLY A 502 -2.75 6.72 -7.17
N ARG A 503 -1.58 7.39 -7.24
CA ARG A 503 -0.27 6.73 -7.19
C ARG A 503 0.14 6.38 -5.77
N VAL A 504 0.88 5.28 -5.66
CA VAL A 504 1.63 4.91 -4.46
C VAL A 504 3.01 5.51 -4.57
N VAL A 505 3.36 6.43 -3.69
CA VAL A 505 4.63 7.14 -3.69
C VAL A 505 5.39 6.86 -2.40
N ILE A 506 6.65 6.52 -2.50
CA ILE A 506 7.60 6.46 -1.39
C ILE A 506 8.42 7.74 -1.43
N PHE A 507 8.38 8.51 -0.36
CA PHE A 507 9.19 9.70 -0.17
C PHE A 507 10.31 9.36 0.82
N LEU A 508 11.47 8.99 0.28
CA LEU A 508 12.64 8.53 1.03
C LEU A 508 13.47 9.74 1.49
N GLU A 509 13.59 9.92 2.79
CA GLU A 509 14.19 11.10 3.41
C GLU A 509 15.58 10.76 3.96
N PRO A 510 16.68 11.38 3.44
CA PRO A 510 18.03 11.14 3.94
C PRO A 510 18.20 11.64 5.37
N ILE A 511 18.26 10.73 6.36
CA ILE A 511 18.34 11.05 7.79
C ILE A 511 19.52 11.97 8.12
N ALA A 512 20.70 11.66 7.55
CA ALA A 512 21.92 12.43 7.82
C ALA A 512 21.82 13.89 7.38
N LEU A 513 20.94 14.19 6.41
CA LEU A 513 20.75 15.53 5.87
C LEU A 513 19.65 16.34 6.56
N TYR A 514 18.85 15.71 7.44
CA TYR A 514 17.71 16.39 8.07
C TYR A 514 18.06 17.71 8.75
N HIS A 515 19.17 17.73 9.47
CA HIS A 515 19.64 18.90 10.25
C HIS A 515 20.96 19.47 9.76
N THR A 516 21.46 18.99 8.64
CA THR A 516 22.68 19.49 8.02
C THR A 516 22.46 20.90 7.48
N THR A 517 23.29 21.83 7.89
CA THR A 517 23.26 23.26 7.50
C THR A 517 24.43 23.64 6.62
N ASP A 518 25.59 22.99 6.81
CA ASP A 518 26.85 23.38 6.25
C ASP A 518 27.28 22.45 5.11
N LEU A 519 27.94 22.97 4.11
CA LEU A 519 28.44 22.23 2.96
C LEU A 519 29.97 22.06 2.96
N HIS A 520 30.72 23.14 3.08
CA HIS A 520 32.20 23.15 2.94
C HIS A 520 32.90 23.40 4.26
N GLY A 521 32.41 24.24 5.11
CA GLY A 521 33.04 24.62 6.37
C GLY A 521 32.04 24.81 7.49
N ALA A 522 32.51 24.78 8.73
CA ALA A 522 31.64 25.01 9.89
C ALA A 522 30.98 26.40 9.80
N ASP A 523 29.68 26.42 10.07
CA ASP A 523 28.83 27.62 10.09
C ASP A 523 28.71 28.36 8.74
N ASP A 524 28.99 27.67 7.60
CA ASP A 524 28.81 28.28 6.26
C ASP A 524 27.35 28.37 5.83
N GLY A 525 26.45 27.58 6.45
CA GLY A 525 25.02 27.57 6.16
C GLY A 525 24.65 27.18 4.71
N ALA A 526 25.63 26.74 3.91
CA ALA A 526 25.50 26.59 2.46
C ALA A 526 24.64 25.38 2.02
N TRP A 527 24.21 24.53 2.96
CA TRP A 527 23.25 23.45 2.69
C TRP A 527 21.83 23.76 3.11
N SER A 528 21.61 24.85 3.84
CA SER A 528 20.29 25.37 4.14
C SER A 528 19.70 26.12 2.93
N ALA A 529 18.39 26.16 2.80
CA ALA A 529 17.70 26.90 1.74
C ALA A 529 16.48 27.65 2.25
N GLU A 530 16.09 28.73 1.56
CA GLU A 530 14.83 29.40 1.80
C GLU A 530 13.66 28.45 1.44
N TYR A 531 12.62 28.48 2.26
CA TYR A 531 11.44 27.66 2.00
C TYR A 531 10.65 28.21 0.80
N THR A 532 10.45 27.39 -0.22
CA THR A 532 9.65 27.73 -1.38
C THR A 532 8.18 27.41 -1.12
N ALA A 533 7.37 28.45 -1.01
CA ALA A 533 5.92 28.34 -0.86
C ALA A 533 5.26 27.76 -2.14
N PRO A 534 4.04 27.18 -2.05
CA PRO A 534 3.30 26.75 -3.21
C PRO A 534 3.05 27.91 -4.19
N THR A 535 3.28 27.68 -5.49
CA THR A 535 3.02 28.63 -6.59
C THR A 535 2.22 27.97 -7.68
N GLU A 536 1.71 28.77 -8.65
CA GLU A 536 1.01 28.24 -9.82
C GLU A 536 1.92 27.46 -10.78
N ALA A 537 3.25 27.65 -10.67
CA ALA A 537 4.22 26.95 -11.48
C ALA A 537 4.64 25.62 -10.78
N HIS A 538 4.63 24.53 -11.53
CA HIS A 538 5.28 23.29 -11.08
C HIS A 538 6.79 23.47 -11.15
N GLU A 539 7.41 23.56 -10.02
CA GLU A 539 8.85 23.80 -9.93
C GLU A 539 9.66 22.53 -10.21
N ILE A 540 9.19 21.36 -9.71
CA ILE A 540 9.83 20.05 -9.92
C ILE A 540 8.75 19.03 -10.25
N GLY A 541 8.61 18.70 -11.54
CA GLY A 541 7.68 17.68 -12.00
C GLY A 541 8.26 16.26 -11.81
N PHE A 542 7.37 15.26 -11.87
CA PHE A 542 7.77 13.86 -11.84
C PHE A 542 8.78 13.52 -12.94
N GLY A 543 9.90 12.87 -12.57
CA GLY A 543 10.99 12.51 -13.47
C GLY A 543 11.98 13.64 -13.81
N ALA A 544 11.80 14.84 -13.23
CA ALA A 544 12.74 15.96 -13.43
C ALA A 544 14.03 15.74 -12.64
N LEU A 545 15.17 15.88 -13.33
CA LEU A 545 16.51 15.82 -12.73
C LEU A 545 16.92 17.17 -12.14
N GLY A 546 17.77 17.13 -11.10
CA GLY A 546 18.52 18.29 -10.64
C GLY A 546 19.89 18.35 -11.34
N GLN A 547 20.42 19.55 -11.56
CA GLN A 547 21.75 19.74 -12.11
C GLN A 547 22.49 20.84 -11.37
N PHE A 548 23.76 20.57 -11.03
CA PHE A 548 24.72 21.54 -10.55
C PHE A 548 25.93 21.58 -11.47
N GLY A 549 26.38 22.78 -11.83
CA GLY A 549 27.46 22.96 -12.78
C GLY A 549 27.04 22.67 -14.24
N ASN A 550 27.94 22.95 -15.16
CA ASN A 550 27.73 22.79 -16.60
C ASN A 550 28.99 22.24 -17.33
N GLY A 551 29.93 21.67 -16.60
CA GLY A 551 31.11 21.04 -17.16
C GLY A 551 30.76 19.85 -18.03
N THR A 552 31.62 19.58 -19.03
CA THR A 552 31.43 18.51 -20.01
C THR A 552 32.51 17.42 -19.94
N GLU A 553 33.50 17.59 -19.06
CA GLU A 553 34.57 16.60 -18.92
C GLU A 553 34.13 15.41 -18.06
N LEU A 554 33.36 15.70 -16.96
CA LEU A 554 32.86 14.69 -16.05
C LEU A 554 31.41 14.98 -15.66
N ALA A 555 30.53 14.02 -15.82
CA ALA A 555 29.20 14.00 -15.18
C ALA A 555 29.22 13.07 -13.97
N ILE A 556 28.79 13.55 -12.81
CA ILE A 556 28.53 12.71 -11.63
C ILE A 556 27.01 12.51 -11.53
N ILE A 557 26.54 11.27 -11.60
CA ILE A 557 25.12 10.92 -11.42
C ILE A 557 24.93 10.35 -10.01
N THR A 558 24.02 10.91 -9.23
CA THR A 558 23.84 10.55 -7.83
C THR A 558 22.49 10.96 -7.26
N TYR A 559 22.27 10.78 -5.96
CA TYR A 559 21.09 11.18 -5.20
C TYR A 559 21.43 11.30 -3.71
N GLY A 560 20.53 11.87 -2.91
CA GLY A 560 20.58 11.87 -1.45
C GLY A 560 21.95 12.34 -0.89
N ASN A 561 22.56 11.52 -0.03
CA ASN A 561 23.87 11.84 0.55
C ASN A 561 25.00 11.86 -0.50
N GLY A 562 24.89 11.05 -1.55
CA GLY A 562 25.84 11.06 -2.66
C GLY A 562 25.89 12.42 -3.36
N TYR A 563 24.74 13.11 -3.47
CA TYR A 563 24.70 14.47 -4.01
C TYR A 563 25.40 15.45 -3.07
N TYR A 564 25.12 15.39 -1.76
CA TYR A 564 25.79 16.22 -0.76
C TYR A 564 27.32 16.03 -0.79
N LEU A 565 27.79 14.78 -0.77
CA LEU A 565 29.24 14.47 -0.81
C LEU A 565 29.90 14.91 -2.12
N SER A 566 29.22 14.75 -3.25
CA SER A 566 29.72 15.21 -4.55
C SER A 566 29.84 16.74 -4.61
N ARG A 567 28.86 17.46 -4.00
CA ARG A 567 28.94 18.92 -3.84
C ARG A 567 30.12 19.33 -2.96
N GLN A 568 30.40 18.60 -1.89
CA GLN A 568 31.59 18.82 -1.03
C GLN A 568 32.93 18.56 -1.78
N ALA A 569 32.93 17.61 -2.73
CA ALA A 569 34.13 17.29 -3.53
C ALA A 569 34.41 18.31 -4.64
N THR A 570 33.41 19.08 -5.05
CA THR A 570 33.51 20.00 -6.20
C THR A 570 34.69 20.97 -6.15
N PRO A 571 34.94 21.71 -5.04
CA PRO A 571 36.08 22.67 -5.02
C PRO A 571 37.44 22.00 -5.24
N GLU A 572 37.61 20.77 -4.74
CA GLU A 572 38.86 20.02 -4.91
C GLU A 572 39.02 19.53 -6.36
N LEU A 573 37.93 19.06 -6.98
CA LEU A 573 37.93 18.63 -8.38
C LEU A 573 38.19 19.81 -9.34
N GLU A 574 37.55 20.96 -9.08
CA GLU A 574 37.77 22.19 -9.85
C GLU A 574 39.21 22.71 -9.71
N ALA A 575 39.81 22.62 -8.52
CA ALA A 575 41.22 22.97 -8.30
C ALA A 575 42.19 22.05 -9.07
N LEU A 576 41.78 20.82 -9.38
CA LEU A 576 42.50 19.90 -10.25
C LEU A 576 42.24 20.17 -11.74
N GLY A 577 41.42 21.17 -12.07
CA GLY A 577 41.09 21.56 -13.45
C GLY A 577 39.96 20.76 -14.08
N ILE A 578 39.28 19.87 -13.35
CA ILE A 578 38.21 19.02 -13.86
C ILE A 578 36.91 19.84 -13.98
N LYS A 579 36.42 19.96 -15.21
CA LYS A 579 35.17 20.65 -15.52
C LYS A 579 34.00 19.65 -15.38
N LEU A 580 33.25 19.75 -14.26
CA LEU A 580 32.23 18.79 -13.91
C LEU A 580 30.83 19.37 -13.90
N ARG A 581 29.86 18.46 -13.98
CA ARG A 581 28.45 18.65 -13.59
C ARG A 581 27.99 17.52 -12.68
N ILE A 582 27.05 17.81 -11.78
CA ILE A 582 26.46 16.80 -10.92
C ILE A 582 24.96 16.72 -11.28
N ILE A 583 24.49 15.52 -11.55
CA ILE A 583 23.08 15.21 -11.84
C ILE A 583 22.49 14.57 -10.59
N ASP A 584 21.52 15.25 -9.98
CA ASP A 584 20.71 14.72 -8.89
C ASP A 584 19.47 14.01 -9.48
N LEU A 585 19.36 12.72 -9.24
CA LEU A 585 18.27 11.92 -9.80
C LEU A 585 16.90 12.33 -9.27
N ARG A 586 16.78 12.69 -8.00
CA ARG A 586 15.52 13.03 -7.30
C ARG A 586 14.47 11.92 -7.31
N TRP A 587 14.23 11.29 -8.46
CA TRP A 587 13.26 10.22 -8.67
C TRP A 587 14.00 8.92 -8.97
N LEU A 588 14.02 8.00 -7.99
CA LEU A 588 14.81 6.78 -8.04
C LEU A 588 14.08 5.63 -8.74
N HIS A 589 12.73 5.69 -8.79
CA HIS A 589 11.93 4.72 -9.49
C HIS A 589 10.57 5.32 -9.92
N PRO A 590 10.11 5.09 -11.17
CA PRO A 590 10.95 4.70 -12.31
C PRO A 590 12.00 5.77 -12.66
N LEU A 591 13.13 5.34 -13.17
CA LEU A 591 14.15 6.26 -13.70
C LEU A 591 13.68 6.86 -15.02
N ASN A 592 13.89 8.16 -15.21
CA ASN A 592 13.68 8.83 -16.49
C ASN A 592 14.93 8.63 -17.39
N ALA A 593 14.97 7.48 -18.10
CA ALA A 593 16.12 7.09 -18.90
C ALA A 593 16.49 8.12 -19.96
N ASP A 594 15.50 8.68 -20.66
CA ASP A 594 15.74 9.69 -21.71
C ASP A 594 16.35 10.97 -21.15
N ALA A 595 15.84 11.46 -20.02
CA ALA A 595 16.38 12.65 -19.36
C ALA A 595 17.81 12.39 -18.84
N ILE A 596 18.09 11.21 -18.28
CA ILE A 596 19.43 10.83 -17.78
C ILE A 596 20.42 10.79 -18.94
N VAL A 597 20.08 10.13 -20.04
CA VAL A 597 20.94 10.06 -21.24
C VAL A 597 21.19 11.44 -21.83
N ALA A 598 20.16 12.27 -21.94
CA ALA A 598 20.26 13.63 -22.44
C ALA A 598 21.15 14.51 -21.55
N ALA A 599 21.03 14.39 -20.21
CA ALA A 599 21.80 15.19 -19.26
C ALA A 599 23.33 14.94 -19.31
N VAL A 600 23.76 13.80 -19.86
CA VAL A 600 25.18 13.41 -19.95
C VAL A 600 25.64 13.23 -21.39
N ALA A 601 24.83 13.60 -22.39
CA ALA A 601 25.13 13.33 -23.79
C ALA A 601 26.45 13.97 -24.30
N ASP A 602 26.75 15.15 -23.80
CA ASP A 602 27.95 15.95 -24.13
C ASP A 602 29.15 15.75 -23.18
N CYS A 603 29.02 14.86 -22.17
CA CYS A 603 30.07 14.61 -21.20
C CYS A 603 31.03 13.52 -21.70
N SER A 604 32.33 13.72 -21.55
CA SER A 604 33.37 12.74 -21.94
C SER A 604 33.33 11.51 -21.01
N ASN A 605 33.20 11.73 -19.71
CA ASN A 605 33.24 10.70 -18.67
C ASN A 605 32.03 10.80 -17.77
N ILE A 606 31.58 9.65 -17.21
CA ILE A 606 30.45 9.54 -16.32
C ILE A 606 30.84 8.74 -15.08
N LEU A 607 30.65 9.30 -13.90
CA LEU A 607 30.84 8.64 -12.62
C LEU A 607 29.47 8.50 -11.93
N ILE A 608 29.05 7.28 -11.63
CA ILE A 608 27.87 7.02 -10.80
C ILE A 608 28.35 6.91 -9.35
N VAL A 609 27.76 7.73 -8.48
CA VAL A 609 27.97 7.68 -7.03
C VAL A 609 26.69 7.19 -6.38
N ASP A 610 26.70 5.97 -5.87
CA ASP A 610 25.55 5.28 -5.32
C ASP A 610 25.81 4.86 -3.86
N GLU A 611 25.02 5.38 -2.94
CA GLU A 611 25.12 5.05 -1.52
C GLU A 611 24.47 3.71 -1.13
N SER A 612 23.84 3.01 -2.08
CA SER A 612 23.33 1.65 -1.86
C SER A 612 24.44 0.61 -2.08
N ARG A 613 24.15 -0.65 -1.71
CA ARG A 613 25.08 -1.78 -1.85
C ARG A 613 25.48 -1.97 -3.31
N ARG A 614 26.64 -2.60 -3.52
CA ARG A 614 27.18 -2.83 -4.86
C ARG A 614 26.29 -3.69 -5.74
N SER A 615 25.69 -4.72 -5.15
CA SER A 615 24.82 -5.69 -5.85
C SER A 615 23.35 -5.32 -5.76
N GLY A 616 22.63 -5.42 -6.88
CA GLY A 616 21.21 -5.09 -6.96
C GLY A 616 20.90 -3.59 -6.84
N SER A 617 21.89 -2.74 -6.99
CA SER A 617 21.82 -1.31 -6.74
C SER A 617 21.18 -0.51 -7.88
N LEU A 618 20.86 0.75 -7.59
CA LEU A 618 20.40 1.70 -8.59
C LEU A 618 21.47 1.96 -9.67
N SER A 619 22.76 1.93 -9.28
CA SER A 619 23.88 2.09 -10.21
C SER A 619 23.91 1.00 -11.30
N GLU A 620 23.47 -0.22 -11.04
CA GLU A 620 23.36 -1.26 -12.07
C GLU A 620 22.33 -0.92 -13.13
N LYS A 621 21.16 -0.39 -12.72
CA LYS A 621 20.12 0.09 -13.64
C LYS A 621 20.63 1.27 -14.48
N LEU A 622 21.35 2.21 -13.86
CA LEU A 622 21.97 3.35 -14.54
C LEU A 622 23.04 2.91 -15.55
N MET A 623 23.90 1.97 -15.17
CA MET A 623 24.88 1.41 -16.10
C MET A 623 24.23 0.72 -17.30
N THR A 624 23.12 0.00 -17.08
CA THR A 624 22.35 -0.61 -18.16
C THR A 624 21.79 0.44 -19.10
N ILE A 625 21.09 1.46 -18.59
CA ILE A 625 20.52 2.58 -19.38
C ILE A 625 21.62 3.25 -20.23
N LEU A 626 22.75 3.58 -19.61
CA LEU A 626 23.84 4.26 -20.30
C LEU A 626 24.54 3.36 -21.33
N THR A 627 24.68 2.07 -21.05
CA THR A 627 25.27 1.10 -21.98
C THR A 627 24.37 0.91 -23.21
N GLU A 628 23.06 0.76 -23.02
CA GLU A 628 22.08 0.65 -24.11
C GLU A 628 22.04 1.94 -24.97
N ALA A 629 22.30 3.09 -24.37
CA ALA A 629 22.47 4.37 -25.06
C ALA A 629 23.84 4.56 -25.73
N GLY A 630 24.70 3.54 -25.75
CA GLY A 630 26.03 3.61 -26.36
C GLY A 630 27.07 4.36 -25.54
N ARG A 631 26.82 4.61 -24.27
CA ARG A 631 27.73 5.36 -23.37
C ARG A 631 28.55 4.48 -22.42
N GLY A 632 28.40 3.15 -22.49
CA GLY A 632 28.94 2.20 -21.52
C GLY A 632 30.47 2.28 -21.30
N SER A 633 31.26 2.62 -22.33
CA SER A 633 32.72 2.77 -22.21
C SER A 633 33.17 4.01 -21.42
N ALA A 634 32.31 4.99 -21.26
CA ALA A 634 32.56 6.24 -20.52
C ALA A 634 32.13 6.18 -19.06
N VAL A 635 31.54 5.06 -18.61
CA VAL A 635 30.88 4.96 -17.29
C VAL A 635 31.73 4.20 -16.30
N SER A 636 31.94 4.80 -15.14
CA SER A 636 32.47 4.16 -13.92
C SER A 636 31.50 4.33 -12.75
N ARG A 637 31.63 3.53 -11.69
CA ARG A 637 30.80 3.65 -10.49
C ARG A 637 31.60 3.43 -9.21
N ILE A 638 31.14 4.11 -8.14
CA ILE A 638 31.46 3.79 -6.75
C ILE A 638 30.18 3.54 -6.00
N THR A 639 30.20 2.59 -5.08
CA THR A 639 29.04 2.14 -4.32
C THR A 639 29.43 1.88 -2.87
N ALA A 640 28.44 1.69 -1.98
CA ALA A 640 28.69 1.03 -0.72
C ALA A 640 29.10 -0.45 -0.96
N GLU A 641 29.75 -1.05 0.03
CA GLU A 641 30.10 -2.47 0.01
C GLU A 641 28.85 -3.34 0.25
N ASP A 642 28.90 -4.60 -0.20
CA ASP A 642 27.83 -5.59 0.04
C ASP A 642 27.83 -6.04 1.51
N CYS A 643 27.52 -5.11 2.39
CA CYS A 643 27.58 -5.26 3.83
C CYS A 643 26.44 -4.55 4.53
N PHE A 644 26.12 -4.97 5.76
CA PHE A 644 25.33 -4.16 6.68
C PHE A 644 26.15 -2.99 7.20
N ILE A 645 25.53 -1.83 7.38
CA ILE A 645 26.21 -0.65 7.91
C ILE A 645 26.59 -0.89 9.37
N PRO A 646 27.90 -0.93 9.72
CA PRO A 646 28.33 -1.16 11.09
C PRO A 646 28.13 0.09 11.96
N LEU A 647 28.27 -0.06 13.26
CA LEU A 647 28.19 1.02 14.22
C LEU A 647 29.49 1.84 14.25
N GLY A 648 29.37 3.15 14.42
CA GLY A 648 30.48 4.06 14.65
C GLY A 648 31.40 4.24 13.44
N PRO A 649 32.71 4.51 13.65
CA PRO A 649 33.64 4.83 12.56
C PRO A 649 33.81 3.74 11.50
N ALA A 650 33.52 2.49 11.85
CA ALA A 650 33.57 1.38 10.88
C ALA A 650 32.57 1.55 9.72
N ALA A 651 31.50 2.34 9.89
CA ALA A 651 30.57 2.65 8.82
C ALA A 651 31.26 3.39 7.64
N GLU A 652 32.25 4.24 7.93
CA GLU A 652 32.97 5.00 6.92
C GLU A 652 33.82 4.11 6.00
N LEU A 653 34.14 2.89 6.44
CA LEU A 653 34.94 1.94 5.64
C LEU A 653 34.15 1.23 4.55
N VAL A 654 32.79 1.22 4.67
CA VAL A 654 31.90 0.48 3.77
C VAL A 654 31.01 1.40 2.91
N LEU A 655 31.17 2.71 3.06
CA LEU A 655 30.36 3.72 2.36
C LEU A 655 31.23 4.61 1.46
N PRO A 656 30.70 5.10 0.33
CA PRO A 656 31.36 6.16 -0.42
C PRO A 656 31.64 7.38 0.46
N SER A 657 32.78 8.00 0.28
CA SER A 657 33.21 9.22 0.98
C SER A 657 33.53 10.33 0.00
N LYS A 658 33.65 11.59 0.48
CA LYS A 658 34.14 12.69 -0.31
C LYS A 658 35.47 12.33 -0.97
N GLN A 659 36.41 11.71 -0.22
CA GLN A 659 37.71 11.34 -0.73
C GLN A 659 37.62 10.25 -1.82
N SER A 660 36.84 9.21 -1.63
CA SER A 660 36.63 8.16 -2.64
C SER A 660 35.99 8.71 -3.93
N ILE A 661 35.09 9.72 -3.80
CA ILE A 661 34.53 10.42 -4.97
C ILE A 661 35.60 11.17 -5.73
N VAL A 662 36.50 11.90 -5.04
CA VAL A 662 37.60 12.63 -5.68
C VAL A 662 38.55 11.67 -6.41
N GLU A 663 38.91 10.56 -5.78
CA GLU A 663 39.79 9.55 -6.38
C GLU A 663 39.16 8.88 -7.60
N ALA A 664 37.90 8.49 -7.51
CA ALA A 664 37.15 7.90 -8.62
C ALA A 664 36.97 8.90 -9.79
N ALA A 665 36.71 10.16 -9.48
CA ALA A 665 36.60 11.22 -10.48
C ALA A 665 37.92 11.44 -11.23
N LYS A 666 39.05 11.48 -10.51
CA LYS A 666 40.41 11.56 -11.12
C LYS A 666 40.67 10.36 -12.02
N ALA A 667 40.34 9.16 -11.56
CA ALA A 667 40.53 7.94 -12.35
C ALA A 667 39.64 7.91 -13.60
N ALA A 668 38.44 8.49 -13.52
CA ALA A 668 37.51 8.52 -14.65
C ALA A 668 37.96 9.47 -15.78
N VAL A 669 38.70 10.54 -15.46
CA VAL A 669 39.19 11.53 -16.46
C VAL A 669 40.62 11.31 -16.91
N ALA A 670 41.37 10.41 -16.26
CA ALA A 670 42.72 10.04 -16.64
C ALA A 670 42.75 9.16 -17.89
#